data_d44c8bcfa6085cdf2a0dd2685869c821
#
_entry.id   d44c8bcfa6085cdf2a0dd2685869c821
#
_cell.length_a   1.000
_cell.length_b   1.000
_cell.length_c   1.000
_cell.angle_alpha   90.00
_cell.angle_beta   90.00
_cell.angle_gamma   90.00
#
_symmetry.space_group_name_H-M   'P 1'
#
loop_
_entity.id
_entity.type
_entity.pdbx_description
1 polymer ?
#
loop_
_entity_poly.entity_id
_entity_poly.type
_entity_poly.pdbx_seq_one_letter_code
_entity_poly.pdbx_strand_id
1 'polypeptide(L)'
;MNVSIEQALAERFAAPLNDFYRRRIIFWHDPDGGFSSFVDELHLDGVKMLRLTETNSFAAKKLLLNDDTESNYLVYSPIAYPDERDDWLLDIELYSEDFRADLLSIRMQELSIPDVPQTRRVMKQYSKFFDSKERTAKFAALKSNGCDAAQLRVDILSVLCGASANTPFGVIRAVLISSLDAEENAALANIKKFGGEEDFWNLVERYTGFSCYDGLSLLPLAEHILITALSVTISHSALTGLDKLISESHRQPCYDMVNEWLHSGDDNCLYDIAREVEEQLDLVKRFDSLDVEELLGSECFPCINECILRKYMLEISDDVIKTGDILNAVEKRRTLKWYKRVRYYFDGIFHVAQMQQFHNANIGGFHIAEYHKFWKEYCNNYYKMDYYYRQFHAAFYKSLHESSTVLEDLYKNTADYVEKLYKNWYLSELGSKWSNLVGSEMEKDTRLPGIAQQEDFYSSFVKPLLSGGSRVYVIISDALRYEVGAELCEALQSESKGTAKISSVQAAVPSVTKFGMAALLPHTRLQLSEDIKVLCDGESTEGTANREKILNFFHAGNVAITYRTLLTMKQSERREKIKSAQVVYIYHNTIDAAGDKPATEDQVFDACDQAISEIKNLIRMIVNEMSGTNIIITADHGFLYSYKPLEESDKAEKSFVSGNIIELERRYIIADGSCTAEHMLRLPMTNVHSNFAVFTPLENIRIKKQGGGMNYVHGGISLQESVVPVIEFKNVRPGSKNFVDVKKVELQLISPIRKISNSIFSLNFYQKSAVGGKISSATYEIYMADASGKPVSDKKTVIADKTNSNDSERVFKVGFVLKSITFSKTEAYYLIISEKDTKKIVDRIEFSINVAFTNDFDF
;
A
#
# COMPACT_ATOMS: atom_id res chain seq x y z
N MET A 1 -33.01 1.26 -38.21
CA MET A 1 -34.34 0.59 -38.25
C MET A 1 -35.15 0.99 -39.45
N ASN A 2 -35.54 2.25 -39.60
CA ASN A 2 -36.39 2.73 -40.68
C ASN A 2 -35.86 2.43 -42.10
N VAL A 3 -34.56 2.56 -42.34
CA VAL A 3 -33.91 2.39 -43.65
C VAL A 3 -33.97 0.92 -44.15
N SER A 4 -33.91 -0.07 -43.30
CA SER A 4 -33.87 -1.48 -43.72
C SER A 4 -35.25 -2.04 -44.11
N ILE A 5 -36.34 -1.62 -43.45
CA ILE A 5 -37.70 -2.04 -43.78
C ILE A 5 -38.17 -1.30 -45.01
N GLU A 6 -37.98 0.02 -45.11
CA GLU A 6 -38.28 0.85 -46.25
C GLU A 6 -37.55 0.36 -47.50
N GLN A 7 -36.26 0.03 -47.37
CA GLN A 7 -35.47 -0.50 -48.47
C GLN A 7 -35.97 -1.89 -48.91
N ALA A 8 -36.29 -2.79 -47.99
CA ALA A 8 -36.82 -4.14 -48.30
C ALA A 8 -38.16 -4.07 -48.99
N LEU A 9 -39.06 -3.17 -48.57
CA LEU A 9 -40.33 -2.90 -49.25
C LEU A 9 -40.12 -2.30 -50.61
N ALA A 10 -39.23 -1.27 -50.72
CA ALA A 10 -38.90 -0.64 -52.00
C ALA A 10 -38.32 -1.63 -53.03
N GLU A 11 -37.39 -2.51 -52.58
CA GLU A 11 -36.84 -3.59 -53.40
C GLU A 11 -37.93 -4.57 -53.91
N ARG A 12 -38.89 -4.94 -53.05
CA ARG A 12 -39.99 -5.80 -53.42
C ARG A 12 -40.92 -5.11 -54.44
N PHE A 13 -41.26 -3.85 -54.23
CA PHE A 13 -42.08 -3.10 -55.18
C PHE A 13 -41.37 -2.84 -56.51
N ALA A 14 -40.06 -2.73 -56.51
CA ALA A 14 -39.25 -2.55 -57.72
C ALA A 14 -39.02 -3.84 -58.52
N ALA A 15 -39.23 -5.01 -57.92
CA ALA A 15 -39.04 -6.29 -58.60
C ALA A 15 -39.98 -6.44 -59.79
N PRO A 16 -39.60 -7.13 -60.91
CA PRO A 16 -40.45 -7.29 -62.10
C PRO A 16 -41.73 -8.03 -61.75
N LEU A 17 -42.86 -7.54 -62.32
CA LEU A 17 -44.17 -8.20 -62.21
C LEU A 17 -44.24 -9.36 -63.18
N ASN A 18 -44.92 -10.43 -62.76
CA ASN A 18 -45.28 -11.54 -63.64
C ASN A 18 -46.34 -11.07 -64.67
N ASP A 19 -46.28 -11.57 -65.88
CA ASP A 19 -47.11 -11.16 -67.01
C ASP A 19 -48.61 -11.16 -66.75
N PHE A 20 -49.07 -11.88 -65.74
CA PHE A 20 -50.47 -11.98 -65.34
C PHE A 20 -50.98 -10.87 -64.42
N TYR A 21 -50.04 -10.07 -63.81
CA TYR A 21 -50.39 -9.06 -62.83
C TYR A 21 -50.18 -7.65 -63.42
N ARG A 22 -51.13 -6.75 -63.21
CA ARG A 22 -51.03 -5.36 -63.60
C ARG A 22 -50.43 -4.47 -62.57
N ARG A 23 -50.39 -4.90 -61.28
CA ARG A 23 -49.93 -4.16 -60.15
C ARG A 23 -49.45 -5.11 -59.07
N ARG A 24 -48.70 -4.56 -58.08
CA ARG A 24 -48.29 -5.33 -56.89
C ARG A 24 -49.06 -4.85 -55.68
N ILE A 25 -49.61 -5.82 -54.95
CA ILE A 25 -50.17 -5.60 -53.60
C ILE A 25 -49.37 -6.43 -52.64
N ILE A 26 -48.87 -5.76 -51.57
CA ILE A 26 -48.13 -6.40 -50.47
C ILE A 26 -48.97 -6.23 -49.22
N PHE A 27 -49.30 -7.32 -48.57
CA PHE A 27 -49.94 -7.30 -47.24
C PHE A 27 -48.88 -7.39 -46.15
N TRP A 28 -48.91 -6.45 -45.18
CA TRP A 28 -48.06 -6.43 -44.03
C TRP A 28 -48.90 -6.68 -42.78
N HIS A 29 -48.82 -7.92 -42.24
CA HIS A 29 -49.52 -8.31 -41.06
C HIS A 29 -48.71 -7.94 -39.82
N ASP A 30 -49.27 -7.15 -38.91
CA ASP A 30 -48.68 -6.70 -37.67
C ASP A 30 -49.73 -6.75 -36.55
N PRO A 31 -50.13 -7.96 -36.12
CA PRO A 31 -51.22 -8.15 -35.14
C PRO A 31 -50.88 -7.53 -33.78
N ASP A 32 -49.61 -7.34 -33.44
CA ASP A 32 -49.17 -6.71 -32.22
C ASP A 32 -49.09 -5.17 -32.30
N GLY A 33 -49.33 -4.58 -33.53
CA GLY A 33 -49.34 -3.15 -33.79
C GLY A 33 -47.99 -2.44 -33.57
N GLY A 34 -46.88 -3.17 -33.56
CA GLY A 34 -45.56 -2.69 -33.23
C GLY A 34 -44.96 -1.71 -34.25
N PHE A 35 -45.49 -1.74 -35.50
CA PHE A 35 -45.07 -0.88 -36.58
C PHE A 35 -46.01 0.28 -36.88
N SER A 36 -47.10 0.46 -36.14
CA SER A 36 -48.14 1.45 -36.44
C SER A 36 -47.61 2.84 -36.65
N SER A 37 -46.74 3.32 -35.76
CA SER A 37 -46.14 4.66 -35.88
C SER A 37 -45.14 4.76 -37.03
N PHE A 38 -44.43 3.67 -37.35
CA PHE A 38 -43.51 3.63 -38.48
C PHE A 38 -44.27 3.73 -39.83
N VAL A 39 -45.37 2.99 -39.92
CA VAL A 39 -46.24 2.94 -41.13
C VAL A 39 -46.84 4.32 -41.41
N ASP A 40 -47.19 5.09 -40.37
CA ASP A 40 -47.71 6.45 -40.50
C ASP A 40 -46.73 7.43 -41.12
N GLU A 41 -45.40 7.20 -40.98
CA GLU A 41 -44.31 8.00 -41.51
C GLU A 41 -43.69 7.43 -42.80
N LEU A 42 -44.11 6.20 -43.22
CA LEU A 42 -43.52 5.48 -44.33
C LEU A 42 -43.99 6.07 -45.67
N HIS A 43 -43.05 6.45 -46.56
CA HIS A 43 -43.34 6.92 -47.89
C HIS A 43 -42.57 6.07 -48.91
N LEU A 44 -43.33 5.40 -49.77
CA LEU A 44 -42.77 4.61 -50.85
C LEU A 44 -43.19 5.20 -52.20
N ASP A 45 -42.20 5.48 -53.05
CA ASP A 45 -42.48 6.08 -54.35
C ASP A 45 -43.33 5.18 -55.25
N GLY A 46 -44.44 5.72 -55.72
CA GLY A 46 -45.37 4.97 -56.59
C GLY A 46 -46.21 3.91 -55.90
N VAL A 47 -46.27 3.86 -54.57
CA VAL A 47 -47.04 2.92 -53.77
C VAL A 47 -48.06 3.66 -52.89
N LYS A 48 -49.30 3.25 -52.93
CA LYS A 48 -50.33 3.76 -52.03
C LYS A 48 -50.38 2.97 -50.76
N MET A 49 -50.47 3.65 -49.61
CA MET A 49 -50.63 3.05 -48.30
C MET A 49 -52.14 2.81 -47.98
N LEU A 50 -52.49 1.60 -47.57
CA LEU A 50 -53.83 1.28 -47.12
C LEU A 50 -53.75 0.63 -45.71
N ARG A 51 -54.19 1.37 -44.71
CA ARG A 51 -54.25 0.84 -43.33
C ARG A 51 -55.63 0.23 -43.06
N LEU A 52 -55.62 -1.01 -42.67
CA LEU A 52 -56.83 -1.70 -42.23
C LEU A 52 -57.20 -1.33 -40.78
N THR A 53 -58.52 -1.31 -40.52
CA THR A 53 -59.09 -1.12 -39.18
C THR A 53 -60.25 -2.09 -39.05
N GLU A 54 -60.72 -2.36 -37.84
CA GLU A 54 -61.84 -3.26 -37.58
C GLU A 54 -63.13 -2.92 -38.39
N THR A 55 -63.24 -1.69 -38.91
CA THR A 55 -64.46 -1.19 -39.57
C THR A 55 -64.32 -0.88 -41.03
N ASN A 56 -63.09 -0.91 -41.63
CA ASN A 56 -62.90 -0.48 -43.01
C ASN A 56 -62.62 -1.59 -44.03
N SER A 57 -62.59 -2.84 -43.64
CA SER A 57 -62.26 -4.01 -44.47
C SER A 57 -63.13 -4.08 -45.77
N PHE A 58 -64.43 -3.78 -45.69
CA PHE A 58 -65.31 -3.74 -46.85
C PHE A 58 -64.98 -2.60 -47.83
N ALA A 59 -64.65 -1.39 -47.29
CA ALA A 59 -64.27 -0.26 -48.12
C ALA A 59 -62.89 -0.50 -48.78
N ALA A 60 -61.96 -1.13 -48.06
CA ALA A 60 -60.62 -1.55 -48.52
C ALA A 60 -60.78 -2.57 -49.67
N LYS A 61 -61.67 -3.55 -49.53
CA LYS A 61 -61.98 -4.53 -50.57
C LYS A 61 -62.56 -3.89 -51.82
N LYS A 62 -63.51 -2.97 -51.67
CA LYS A 62 -64.06 -2.22 -52.77
C LYS A 62 -63.01 -1.38 -53.48
N LEU A 63 -62.14 -0.68 -52.70
CA LEU A 63 -61.05 0.12 -53.26
C LEU A 63 -60.13 -0.73 -54.13
N LEU A 64 -59.69 -1.85 -53.60
CA LEU A 64 -58.68 -2.72 -54.24
C LEU A 64 -59.26 -3.50 -55.43
N LEU A 65 -60.55 -3.86 -55.46
CA LEU A 65 -61.14 -4.62 -56.57
C LEU A 65 -61.80 -3.78 -57.66
N ASN A 66 -62.35 -2.60 -57.29
CA ASN A 66 -63.23 -1.84 -58.23
C ASN A 66 -62.70 -0.41 -58.42
N ASP A 67 -62.33 0.32 -57.41
CA ASP A 67 -62.16 1.75 -57.51
C ASP A 67 -60.73 2.12 -57.99
N ASP A 68 -59.72 1.31 -57.66
CA ASP A 68 -58.32 1.46 -58.11
C ASP A 68 -57.69 0.09 -58.41
N THR A 69 -57.65 -0.30 -59.63
CA THR A 69 -57.13 -1.60 -60.08
C THR A 69 -55.69 -1.51 -60.64
N GLU A 70 -55.08 -0.33 -60.69
CA GLU A 70 -53.78 -0.11 -61.37
C GLU A 70 -52.66 0.28 -60.44
N SER A 71 -52.98 0.93 -59.30
CA SER A 71 -51.94 1.36 -58.38
C SER A 71 -51.38 0.24 -57.55
N ASN A 72 -50.05 0.35 -57.20
CA ASN A 72 -49.42 -0.53 -56.19
C ASN A 72 -49.89 -0.15 -54.79
N TYR A 73 -50.16 -1.17 -53.97
CA TYR A 73 -50.62 -0.97 -52.59
C TYR A 73 -49.76 -1.72 -51.59
N LEU A 74 -49.38 -1.02 -50.49
CA LEU A 74 -48.97 -1.67 -49.23
C LEU A 74 -50.20 -1.65 -48.32
N VAL A 75 -50.73 -2.82 -48.02
CA VAL A 75 -51.87 -2.99 -47.12
C VAL A 75 -51.34 -3.37 -45.72
N TYR A 76 -51.41 -2.47 -44.79
CA TYR A 76 -50.98 -2.70 -43.41
C TYR A 76 -52.18 -3.16 -42.56
N SER A 77 -52.06 -4.37 -42.00
CA SER A 77 -53.09 -4.97 -41.16
C SER A 77 -52.61 -5.16 -39.72
N PRO A 78 -53.05 -4.32 -38.78
CA PRO A 78 -52.85 -4.55 -37.35
C PRO A 78 -53.89 -5.48 -36.72
N ILE A 79 -54.68 -6.22 -37.52
CA ILE A 79 -55.81 -7.03 -37.10
C ILE A 79 -55.36 -8.49 -36.99
N ALA A 80 -55.62 -9.13 -35.84
CA ALA A 80 -55.51 -10.58 -35.69
C ALA A 80 -56.87 -11.25 -35.92
N TYR A 81 -56.96 -12.04 -36.96
CA TYR A 81 -58.16 -12.82 -37.23
C TYR A 81 -58.07 -14.21 -36.56
N PRO A 82 -58.93 -14.52 -35.56
CA PRO A 82 -58.93 -15.84 -34.94
C PRO A 82 -59.31 -16.99 -35.90
N ASP A 83 -60.10 -16.69 -36.91
CA ASP A 83 -60.50 -17.60 -38.00
C ASP A 83 -60.26 -16.89 -39.36
N GLU A 84 -59.54 -17.55 -40.26
CA GLU A 84 -59.23 -17.02 -41.58
C GLU A 84 -60.51 -16.65 -42.36
N ARG A 85 -61.67 -17.23 -42.06
CA ARG A 85 -62.95 -16.90 -42.67
C ARG A 85 -63.50 -15.54 -42.28
N ASP A 86 -62.99 -14.93 -41.23
CA ASP A 86 -63.40 -13.59 -40.80
C ASP A 86 -62.65 -12.50 -41.55
N ASP A 87 -61.59 -12.89 -42.28
CA ASP A 87 -60.83 -11.94 -43.12
C ASP A 87 -61.54 -11.66 -44.44
N TRP A 88 -62.10 -10.46 -44.54
CA TRP A 88 -62.76 -9.97 -45.75
C TRP A 88 -61.90 -9.81 -46.93
N LEU A 89 -60.56 -9.78 -46.77
CA LEU A 89 -59.59 -9.55 -47.86
C LEU A 89 -58.82 -10.83 -48.22
N LEU A 90 -59.16 -11.97 -47.63
CA LEU A 90 -58.50 -13.26 -47.83
C LEU A 90 -58.36 -13.63 -49.32
N ASP A 91 -59.39 -13.39 -50.16
CA ASP A 91 -59.33 -13.65 -51.57
C ASP A 91 -58.29 -12.75 -52.32
N ILE A 92 -58.07 -11.54 -51.86
CA ILE A 92 -57.05 -10.68 -52.37
C ILE A 92 -55.64 -11.07 -51.86
N GLU A 93 -55.56 -11.45 -50.60
CA GLU A 93 -54.30 -11.90 -49.98
C GLU A 93 -53.72 -13.12 -50.70
N LEU A 94 -54.55 -14.10 -51.06
CA LEU A 94 -54.16 -15.36 -51.71
C LEU A 94 -53.37 -15.18 -53.02
N TYR A 95 -53.51 -14.04 -53.72
CA TYR A 95 -52.71 -13.70 -54.92
C TYR A 95 -51.90 -12.42 -54.76
N SER A 96 -51.71 -11.97 -53.53
CA SER A 96 -50.86 -10.87 -53.15
C SER A 96 -49.55 -11.38 -52.50
N GLU A 97 -48.59 -10.50 -52.29
CA GLU A 97 -47.38 -10.84 -51.56
C GLU A 97 -47.60 -10.59 -50.07
N ASP A 98 -47.17 -11.55 -49.24
CA ASP A 98 -47.14 -11.38 -47.79
C ASP A 98 -45.80 -10.81 -47.34
N PHE A 99 -45.83 -9.72 -46.54
CA PHE A 99 -44.67 -9.11 -45.92
C PHE A 99 -44.83 -9.20 -44.41
N ARG A 100 -43.82 -9.78 -43.79
CA ARG A 100 -43.74 -9.87 -42.34
C ARG A 100 -42.46 -9.21 -41.90
N ALA A 101 -42.56 -8.13 -41.17
CA ALA A 101 -41.45 -7.56 -40.44
C ALA A 101 -41.54 -8.02 -38.99
N ASP A 102 -40.51 -8.68 -38.53
CA ASP A 102 -40.38 -9.06 -37.13
C ASP A 102 -39.52 -8.04 -36.42
N LEU A 103 -40.14 -7.15 -35.69
CA LEU A 103 -39.49 -6.12 -34.90
C LEU A 103 -38.40 -6.68 -34.00
N LEU A 104 -38.65 -7.89 -33.47
CA LEU A 104 -37.69 -8.57 -32.63
C LEU A 104 -36.47 -9.02 -33.41
N SER A 105 -36.63 -9.63 -34.59
CA SER A 105 -35.50 -10.01 -35.45
C SER A 105 -34.66 -8.83 -35.86
N ILE A 106 -35.27 -7.70 -36.19
CA ILE A 106 -34.56 -6.47 -36.57
C ILE A 106 -33.76 -5.97 -35.37
N ARG A 107 -34.35 -5.88 -34.19
CA ARG A 107 -33.66 -5.45 -32.96
C ARG A 107 -32.51 -6.38 -32.59
N MET A 108 -32.70 -7.71 -32.76
CA MET A 108 -31.65 -8.72 -32.51
C MET A 108 -30.48 -8.55 -33.49
N GLN A 109 -30.78 -8.26 -34.78
CA GLN A 109 -29.77 -8.00 -35.78
C GLN A 109 -28.98 -6.70 -35.47
N GLU A 110 -29.65 -5.61 -35.12
CA GLU A 110 -29.03 -4.34 -34.74
C GLU A 110 -28.11 -4.50 -33.54
N LEU A 111 -28.53 -5.33 -32.56
CA LEU A 111 -27.75 -5.62 -31.38
C LEU A 111 -26.74 -6.77 -31.60
N SER A 112 -26.65 -7.35 -32.80
CA SER A 112 -25.78 -8.50 -33.11
C SER A 112 -26.00 -9.67 -32.15
N ILE A 113 -27.26 -9.95 -31.80
CA ILE A 113 -27.70 -11.10 -31.00
C ILE A 113 -28.10 -12.21 -31.94
N PRO A 114 -27.60 -13.46 -31.77
CA PRO A 114 -28.00 -14.59 -32.59
C PRO A 114 -29.52 -14.81 -32.53
N ASP A 115 -30.20 -14.89 -33.68
CA ASP A 115 -31.62 -15.08 -33.78
C ASP A 115 -31.94 -16.58 -33.71
N VAL A 116 -31.95 -17.13 -32.50
CA VAL A 116 -32.29 -18.52 -32.20
C VAL A 116 -33.43 -18.56 -31.16
N PRO A 117 -34.20 -19.68 -31.07
CA PRO A 117 -35.38 -19.75 -30.19
C PRO A 117 -35.09 -19.36 -28.74
N GLN A 118 -33.92 -19.72 -28.21
CA GLN A 118 -33.52 -19.45 -26.83
C GLN A 118 -33.31 -17.96 -26.57
N THR A 119 -32.56 -17.26 -27.44
CA THR A 119 -32.32 -15.83 -27.33
C THR A 119 -33.58 -15.02 -27.62
N ARG A 120 -34.44 -15.47 -28.56
CA ARG A 120 -35.76 -14.86 -28.80
C ARG A 120 -36.64 -14.87 -27.55
N ARG A 121 -36.64 -15.98 -26.79
CA ARG A 121 -37.40 -16.08 -25.55
C ARG A 121 -36.93 -15.05 -24.51
N VAL A 122 -35.63 -14.88 -24.34
CA VAL A 122 -35.06 -13.87 -23.44
C VAL A 122 -35.44 -12.46 -23.91
N MET A 123 -35.26 -12.13 -25.18
CA MET A 123 -35.61 -10.83 -25.72
C MET A 123 -37.10 -10.48 -25.56
N LYS A 124 -37.99 -11.47 -25.67
CA LYS A 124 -39.43 -11.30 -25.40
C LYS A 124 -39.71 -11.04 -23.93
N GLN A 125 -39.07 -11.81 -23.04
CA GLN A 125 -39.17 -11.65 -21.58
C GLN A 125 -38.79 -10.24 -21.15
N TYR A 126 -37.70 -9.72 -21.69
CA TYR A 126 -37.17 -8.40 -21.35
C TYR A 126 -37.56 -7.28 -22.35
N SER A 127 -38.69 -7.42 -23.06
CA SER A 127 -39.14 -6.42 -24.05
C SER A 127 -39.15 -4.98 -23.47
N LYS A 128 -39.74 -4.80 -22.28
CA LYS A 128 -39.77 -3.51 -21.57
C LYS A 128 -38.41 -2.92 -21.25
N PHE A 129 -37.38 -3.74 -21.10
CA PHE A 129 -36.01 -3.28 -20.92
C PHE A 129 -35.52 -2.54 -22.17
N PHE A 130 -35.77 -3.08 -23.34
CA PHE A 130 -35.33 -2.52 -24.63
C PHE A 130 -36.18 -1.35 -25.15
N ASP A 131 -37.25 -0.94 -24.48
CA ASP A 131 -38.02 0.26 -24.82
C ASP A 131 -37.30 1.57 -24.51
N SER A 132 -36.27 1.55 -23.71
CA SER A 132 -35.43 2.74 -23.41
C SER A 132 -34.17 2.76 -24.28
N LYS A 133 -34.03 3.83 -25.05
CA LYS A 133 -32.81 4.07 -25.85
C LYS A 133 -31.54 4.09 -25.00
N GLU A 134 -31.61 4.67 -23.79
CA GLU A 134 -30.48 4.74 -22.88
C GLU A 134 -30.05 3.36 -22.37
N ARG A 135 -31.00 2.54 -21.93
CA ARG A 135 -30.70 1.16 -21.47
C ARG A 135 -30.16 0.31 -22.60
N THR A 136 -30.76 0.42 -23.80
CA THR A 136 -30.30 -0.30 -24.98
C THR A 136 -28.89 0.11 -25.40
N ALA A 137 -28.54 1.39 -25.28
CA ALA A 137 -27.19 1.88 -25.55
C ALA A 137 -26.18 1.34 -24.52
N LYS A 138 -26.52 1.36 -23.21
CA LYS A 138 -25.69 0.76 -22.15
C LYS A 138 -25.49 -0.74 -22.39
N PHE A 139 -26.55 -1.45 -22.75
CA PHE A 139 -26.47 -2.86 -23.08
C PHE A 139 -25.57 -3.10 -24.30
N ALA A 140 -25.72 -2.35 -25.37
CA ALA A 140 -24.90 -2.48 -26.58
C ALA A 140 -23.41 -2.24 -26.31
N ALA A 141 -23.09 -1.34 -25.37
CA ALA A 141 -21.72 -1.06 -24.98
C ALA A 141 -21.09 -2.15 -24.10
N LEU A 142 -21.91 -2.85 -23.30
CA LEU A 142 -21.45 -3.84 -22.31
C LEU A 142 -21.49 -5.28 -22.83
N LYS A 143 -22.43 -5.61 -23.72
CA LYS A 143 -22.74 -6.99 -24.16
C LYS A 143 -21.55 -7.71 -24.80
N SER A 144 -21.49 -9.01 -24.62
CA SER A 144 -20.57 -9.92 -25.30
C SER A 144 -20.98 -10.16 -26.75
N ASN A 145 -20.03 -10.27 -27.68
CA ASN A 145 -20.33 -10.62 -29.07
C ASN A 145 -20.66 -12.12 -29.19
N GLY A 146 -21.75 -12.44 -29.90
CA GLY A 146 -22.18 -13.82 -30.15
C GLY A 146 -22.67 -14.54 -28.88
N CYS A 147 -23.23 -13.81 -27.90
CA CYS A 147 -23.73 -14.37 -26.65
C CYS A 147 -24.85 -15.39 -26.84
N ASP A 148 -24.82 -16.44 -26.06
CA ASP A 148 -25.95 -17.37 -25.90
C ASP A 148 -27.03 -16.76 -24.98
N ALA A 149 -28.12 -17.54 -24.76
CA ALA A 149 -29.23 -17.08 -23.93
C ALA A 149 -28.83 -16.86 -22.45
N ALA A 150 -27.88 -17.60 -21.92
CA ALA A 150 -27.41 -17.43 -20.55
C ALA A 150 -26.62 -16.16 -20.40
N GLN A 151 -25.64 -15.90 -21.29
CA GLN A 151 -24.87 -14.67 -21.28
C GLN A 151 -25.75 -13.44 -21.57
N LEU A 152 -26.77 -13.58 -22.44
CA LEU A 152 -27.73 -12.50 -22.73
C LEU A 152 -28.48 -12.07 -21.45
N ARG A 153 -28.90 -13.02 -20.59
CA ARG A 153 -29.50 -12.71 -19.28
C ARG A 153 -28.51 -11.95 -18.38
N VAL A 154 -27.28 -12.43 -18.31
CA VAL A 154 -26.22 -11.78 -17.51
C VAL A 154 -25.98 -10.34 -18.00
N ASP A 155 -25.90 -10.14 -19.32
CA ASP A 155 -25.70 -8.81 -19.91
C ASP A 155 -26.85 -7.85 -19.56
N ILE A 156 -28.09 -8.33 -19.61
CA ILE A 156 -29.29 -7.54 -19.23
C ILE A 156 -29.28 -7.24 -17.72
N LEU A 157 -29.07 -8.25 -16.86
CA LEU A 157 -29.01 -8.08 -15.42
C LEU A 157 -27.89 -7.12 -15.02
N SER A 158 -26.73 -7.16 -15.69
CA SER A 158 -25.63 -6.25 -15.45
C SER A 158 -26.01 -4.77 -15.66
N VAL A 159 -26.79 -4.48 -16.72
CA VAL A 159 -27.29 -3.12 -16.94
C VAL A 159 -28.35 -2.73 -15.89
N LEU A 160 -29.20 -3.67 -15.48
CA LEU A 160 -30.28 -3.40 -14.52
C LEU A 160 -29.74 -3.12 -13.11
N CYS A 161 -28.71 -3.83 -12.68
CA CYS A 161 -28.09 -3.62 -11.37
C CYS A 161 -26.93 -2.61 -11.40
N GLY A 162 -26.53 -2.11 -12.58
CA GLY A 162 -25.42 -1.18 -12.71
C GLY A 162 -24.04 -1.82 -12.48
N ALA A 163 -23.90 -3.11 -12.78
CA ALA A 163 -22.64 -3.83 -12.62
C ALA A 163 -21.52 -3.24 -13.50
N SER A 164 -20.33 -3.19 -12.98
CA SER A 164 -19.13 -2.73 -13.69
C SER A 164 -18.60 -3.74 -14.71
N ALA A 165 -19.03 -5.01 -14.61
CA ALA A 165 -18.65 -6.11 -15.49
C ALA A 165 -19.87 -6.99 -15.78
N ASN A 166 -19.97 -7.45 -17.03
CA ASN A 166 -21.05 -8.36 -17.50
C ASN A 166 -20.72 -9.82 -17.19
N THR A 167 -20.47 -10.10 -15.93
CA THR A 167 -20.20 -11.45 -15.41
C THR A 167 -21.20 -11.81 -14.32
N PRO A 168 -21.46 -13.11 -14.09
CA PRO A 168 -22.31 -13.55 -12.98
C PRO A 168 -21.89 -12.95 -11.64
N PHE A 169 -20.59 -12.94 -11.35
CA PHE A 169 -20.04 -12.35 -10.12
C PHE A 169 -20.19 -10.82 -10.08
N GLY A 170 -20.10 -10.16 -11.24
CA GLY A 170 -20.35 -8.72 -11.35
C GLY A 170 -21.76 -8.34 -10.97
N VAL A 171 -22.76 -9.14 -11.41
CA VAL A 171 -24.19 -8.94 -11.08
C VAL A 171 -24.43 -9.17 -9.59
N ILE A 172 -23.98 -10.31 -9.03
CA ILE A 172 -24.16 -10.64 -7.60
C ILE A 172 -23.51 -9.56 -6.73
N ARG A 173 -22.27 -9.18 -7.06
CA ARG A 173 -21.55 -8.12 -6.35
C ARG A 173 -22.29 -6.78 -6.37
N ALA A 174 -22.80 -6.36 -7.54
CA ALA A 174 -23.51 -5.09 -7.66
C ALA A 174 -24.78 -5.06 -6.81
N VAL A 175 -25.49 -6.20 -6.70
CA VAL A 175 -26.67 -6.32 -5.85
C VAL A 175 -26.27 -6.25 -4.36
N LEU A 176 -25.24 -6.98 -3.93
CA LEU A 176 -24.76 -6.95 -2.53
C LEU A 176 -24.23 -5.55 -2.14
N ILE A 177 -23.56 -4.85 -3.04
CA ILE A 177 -23.06 -3.47 -2.80
C ILE A 177 -24.21 -2.48 -2.65
N SER A 178 -25.32 -2.69 -3.34
CA SER A 178 -26.47 -1.77 -3.31
C SER A 178 -27.09 -1.64 -1.92
N SER A 179 -27.37 -2.74 -1.26
CA SER A 179 -27.77 -2.87 0.16
C SER A 179 -27.89 -4.34 0.54
N LEU A 180 -27.65 -4.68 1.80
CA LEU A 180 -28.02 -5.99 2.34
C LEU A 180 -29.50 -6.06 2.76
N ASP A 181 -30.16 -4.93 2.97
CA ASP A 181 -31.62 -4.87 3.16
C ASP A 181 -32.33 -4.96 1.81
N ALA A 182 -33.21 -5.93 1.67
CA ALA A 182 -33.92 -6.19 0.41
C ALA A 182 -34.87 -5.06 0.00
N GLU A 183 -35.50 -4.38 0.95
CA GLU A 183 -36.44 -3.27 0.69
C GLU A 183 -35.68 -2.02 0.22
N GLU A 184 -34.50 -1.78 0.75
CA GLU A 184 -33.64 -0.64 0.38
C GLU A 184 -32.75 -0.92 -0.85
N ASN A 185 -32.71 -2.16 -1.33
CA ASN A 185 -31.83 -2.55 -2.42
C ASN A 185 -32.34 -2.09 -3.79
N ALA A 186 -31.82 -0.95 -4.25
CA ALA A 186 -32.21 -0.35 -5.53
C ALA A 186 -31.89 -1.23 -6.74
N ALA A 187 -30.79 -2.00 -6.70
CA ALA A 187 -30.39 -2.91 -7.77
C ALA A 187 -31.40 -4.07 -7.90
N LEU A 188 -31.74 -4.70 -6.78
CA LEU A 188 -32.72 -5.80 -6.73
C LEU A 188 -34.13 -5.31 -7.11
N ALA A 189 -34.53 -4.15 -6.62
CA ALA A 189 -35.81 -3.51 -6.99
C ALA A 189 -35.89 -3.26 -8.52
N ASN A 190 -34.79 -2.83 -9.12
CA ASN A 190 -34.73 -2.60 -10.57
C ASN A 190 -34.80 -3.92 -11.35
N ILE A 191 -34.11 -4.97 -10.92
CA ILE A 191 -34.18 -6.31 -11.50
C ILE A 191 -35.64 -6.83 -11.44
N LYS A 192 -36.31 -6.73 -10.29
CA LYS A 192 -37.73 -7.13 -10.09
C LYS A 192 -38.66 -6.37 -11.01
N LYS A 193 -38.48 -5.07 -11.15
CA LYS A 193 -39.28 -4.20 -12.02
C LYS A 193 -39.31 -4.65 -13.47
N PHE A 194 -38.24 -5.23 -13.97
CA PHE A 194 -38.12 -5.70 -15.35
C PHE A 194 -38.33 -7.22 -15.49
N GLY A 195 -38.78 -7.92 -14.43
CA GLY A 195 -39.11 -9.37 -14.46
C GLY A 195 -37.87 -10.26 -14.48
N GLY A 196 -36.73 -9.79 -13.97
CA GLY A 196 -35.45 -10.51 -13.91
C GLY A 196 -35.19 -11.24 -12.59
N GLU A 197 -36.13 -11.23 -11.64
CA GLU A 197 -35.89 -11.79 -10.30
C GLU A 197 -35.56 -13.28 -10.32
N GLU A 198 -36.33 -14.05 -11.07
CA GLU A 198 -36.08 -15.50 -11.24
C GLU A 198 -34.70 -15.75 -11.90
N ASP A 199 -34.38 -15.02 -12.96
CA ASP A 199 -33.09 -15.15 -13.63
C ASP A 199 -31.92 -14.77 -12.71
N PHE A 200 -32.10 -13.78 -11.82
CA PHE A 200 -31.10 -13.42 -10.82
C PHE A 200 -30.89 -14.53 -9.78
N TRP A 201 -31.97 -15.09 -9.21
CA TRP A 201 -31.84 -16.16 -8.21
C TRP A 201 -31.33 -17.47 -8.82
N ASN A 202 -31.72 -17.81 -10.04
CA ASN A 202 -31.14 -18.93 -10.79
C ASN A 202 -29.62 -18.72 -11.03
N LEU A 203 -29.19 -17.48 -11.30
CA LEU A 203 -27.79 -17.15 -11.44
C LEU A 203 -27.05 -17.29 -10.10
N VAL A 204 -27.62 -16.80 -8.99
CA VAL A 204 -27.07 -16.93 -7.63
C VAL A 204 -26.89 -18.41 -7.29
N GLU A 205 -27.95 -19.22 -7.43
CA GLU A 205 -27.92 -20.66 -7.13
C GLU A 205 -26.85 -21.38 -7.96
N ARG A 206 -26.82 -21.11 -9.27
CA ARG A 206 -25.88 -21.75 -10.19
C ARG A 206 -24.40 -21.45 -9.87
N TYR A 207 -24.07 -20.25 -9.40
CA TYR A 207 -22.68 -19.84 -9.20
C TYR A 207 -22.22 -19.84 -7.75
N THR A 208 -23.14 -19.85 -6.79
CA THR A 208 -22.81 -19.87 -5.36
C THR A 208 -23.36 -21.08 -4.61
N GLY A 209 -24.37 -21.75 -5.16
CA GLY A 209 -25.09 -22.83 -4.48
C GLY A 209 -26.08 -22.34 -3.43
N PHE A 210 -26.35 -21.06 -3.35
CA PHE A 210 -27.32 -20.50 -2.41
C PHE A 210 -28.76 -20.59 -2.96
N SER A 211 -29.69 -21.20 -2.19
CA SER A 211 -31.08 -21.41 -2.61
C SER A 211 -32.14 -20.99 -1.57
N CYS A 212 -31.72 -20.45 -0.42
CA CYS A 212 -32.61 -20.14 0.69
C CYS A 212 -32.78 -18.63 0.89
N TYR A 213 -33.52 -17.95 0.02
CA TYR A 213 -33.82 -16.52 0.16
C TYR A 213 -35.21 -16.32 0.80
N ASP A 214 -35.28 -15.60 1.91
CA ASP A 214 -36.52 -15.33 2.66
C ASP A 214 -37.24 -14.03 2.25
N GLY A 215 -36.62 -13.25 1.35
CA GLY A 215 -37.22 -12.00 0.84
C GLY A 215 -36.94 -10.76 1.69
N LEU A 216 -36.26 -10.88 2.83
CA LEU A 216 -36.06 -9.78 3.78
C LEU A 216 -34.64 -9.22 3.74
N SER A 217 -33.63 -10.10 3.72
CA SER A 217 -32.22 -9.69 3.78
C SER A 217 -31.35 -10.48 2.83
N LEU A 218 -30.32 -9.82 2.29
CA LEU A 218 -29.26 -10.45 1.49
C LEU A 218 -28.05 -10.87 2.34
N LEU A 219 -28.06 -10.61 3.65
CA LEU A 219 -27.00 -11.02 4.56
C LEU A 219 -26.76 -12.53 4.54
N PRO A 220 -27.77 -13.43 4.53
CA PRO A 220 -27.54 -14.87 4.41
C PRO A 220 -26.84 -15.29 3.11
N LEU A 221 -27.04 -14.56 2.00
CA LEU A 221 -26.30 -14.76 0.76
C LEU A 221 -24.83 -14.35 0.92
N ALA A 222 -24.57 -13.22 1.56
CA ALA A 222 -23.22 -12.76 1.84
C ALA A 222 -22.49 -13.73 2.78
N GLU A 223 -23.13 -14.20 3.85
CA GLU A 223 -22.62 -15.23 4.76
C GLU A 223 -22.23 -16.49 3.99
N HIS A 224 -23.15 -16.99 3.16
CA HIS A 224 -22.92 -18.19 2.37
C HIS A 224 -21.70 -18.05 1.44
N ILE A 225 -21.61 -16.96 0.69
CA ILE A 225 -20.50 -16.71 -0.24
C ILE A 225 -19.17 -16.61 0.52
N LEU A 226 -19.12 -15.80 1.59
CA LEU A 226 -17.89 -15.54 2.33
C LEU A 226 -17.41 -16.78 3.10
N ILE A 227 -18.30 -17.54 3.74
CA ILE A 227 -17.94 -18.76 4.47
C ILE A 227 -17.57 -19.90 3.50
N THR A 228 -18.27 -20.02 2.37
CA THR A 228 -17.90 -20.97 1.33
C THR A 228 -16.51 -20.65 0.76
N ALA A 229 -16.22 -19.37 0.48
CA ALA A 229 -14.89 -18.93 0.04
C ALA A 229 -13.82 -19.18 1.10
N LEU A 230 -14.10 -18.89 2.37
CA LEU A 230 -13.20 -19.11 3.50
C LEU A 230 -12.75 -20.57 3.61
N SER A 231 -13.65 -21.51 3.33
CA SER A 231 -13.40 -22.96 3.39
C SER A 231 -12.29 -23.44 2.43
N VAL A 232 -11.88 -22.62 1.44
CA VAL A 232 -10.74 -22.91 0.55
C VAL A 232 -9.42 -22.72 1.26
N THR A 233 -9.34 -21.77 2.19
CA THR A 233 -8.10 -21.32 2.83
C THR A 233 -7.95 -21.74 4.29
N ILE A 234 -9.05 -22.09 4.95
CA ILE A 234 -9.07 -22.58 6.34
C ILE A 234 -9.56 -24.02 6.38
N SER A 235 -9.03 -24.79 7.33
CA SER A 235 -9.37 -26.21 7.47
C SER A 235 -10.87 -26.41 7.76
N HIS A 236 -11.46 -27.51 7.26
CA HIS A 236 -12.88 -27.84 7.49
C HIS A 236 -13.19 -28.02 8.99
N SER A 237 -12.24 -28.56 9.76
CA SER A 237 -12.37 -28.72 11.22
C SER A 237 -12.58 -27.39 11.94
N ALA A 238 -11.92 -26.34 11.48
CA ALA A 238 -12.04 -24.99 12.04
C ALA A 238 -13.41 -24.34 11.75
N LEU A 239 -14.14 -24.83 10.76
CA LEU A 239 -15.45 -24.31 10.32
C LEU A 239 -16.62 -25.15 10.84
N THR A 240 -16.37 -26.12 11.71
CA THR A 240 -17.43 -26.97 12.32
C THR A 240 -18.56 -26.12 12.90
N GLY A 241 -19.81 -26.45 12.53
CA GLY A 241 -21.02 -25.69 12.92
C GLY A 241 -21.43 -24.58 11.94
N LEU A 242 -20.60 -24.28 10.95
CA LEU A 242 -20.93 -23.43 9.80
C LEU A 242 -21.20 -24.24 8.53
N ASP A 243 -21.24 -25.55 8.62
CA ASP A 243 -21.37 -26.50 7.50
C ASP A 243 -22.58 -26.21 6.61
N LYS A 244 -23.66 -25.70 7.19
CA LYS A 244 -24.87 -25.32 6.44
C LYS A 244 -24.68 -24.11 5.52
N LEU A 245 -23.65 -23.30 5.78
CA LEU A 245 -23.30 -22.14 4.97
C LEU A 245 -22.28 -22.49 3.89
N ILE A 246 -21.77 -23.73 3.85
CA ILE A 246 -20.72 -24.14 2.92
C ILE A 246 -21.32 -24.96 1.79
N SER A 247 -21.12 -24.52 0.56
CA SER A 247 -21.40 -25.31 -0.64
C SER A 247 -20.11 -25.93 -1.16
N GLU A 248 -19.93 -27.24 -0.95
CA GLU A 248 -18.71 -27.97 -1.34
C GLU A 248 -18.42 -27.88 -2.85
N SER A 249 -19.46 -27.91 -3.69
CA SER A 249 -19.33 -27.79 -5.15
C SER A 249 -19.00 -26.38 -5.63
N HIS A 250 -19.28 -25.34 -4.80
CA HIS A 250 -19.11 -23.93 -5.18
C HIS A 250 -17.97 -23.23 -4.40
N ARG A 251 -17.13 -23.99 -3.69
CA ARG A 251 -16.00 -23.43 -2.94
C ARG A 251 -15.10 -22.57 -3.82
N GLN A 252 -14.71 -23.10 -4.97
CA GLN A 252 -13.82 -22.38 -5.89
C GLN A 252 -14.50 -21.17 -6.54
N PRO A 253 -15.73 -21.24 -7.09
CA PRO A 253 -16.44 -20.06 -7.59
C PRO A 253 -16.62 -18.94 -6.56
N CYS A 254 -17.01 -19.28 -5.33
CA CYS A 254 -17.14 -18.28 -4.25
C CYS A 254 -15.78 -17.65 -3.88
N TYR A 255 -14.72 -18.46 -3.83
CA TYR A 255 -13.36 -17.93 -3.60
C TYR A 255 -12.92 -16.98 -4.70
N ASP A 256 -13.13 -17.35 -5.97
CA ASP A 256 -12.80 -16.52 -7.12
C ASP A 256 -13.54 -15.17 -7.06
N MET A 257 -14.84 -15.20 -6.72
CA MET A 257 -15.66 -14.01 -6.55
C MET A 257 -15.12 -13.09 -5.46
N VAL A 258 -14.85 -13.62 -4.27
CA VAL A 258 -14.32 -12.82 -3.14
C VAL A 258 -12.94 -12.27 -3.48
N ASN A 259 -12.07 -13.06 -4.10
CA ASN A 259 -10.73 -12.63 -4.50
C ASN A 259 -10.77 -11.53 -5.57
N GLU A 260 -11.66 -11.63 -6.58
CA GLU A 260 -11.87 -10.55 -7.56
C GLU A 260 -12.40 -9.28 -6.88
N TRP A 261 -13.29 -9.41 -5.91
CA TRP A 261 -13.83 -8.27 -5.17
C TRP A 261 -12.78 -7.58 -4.30
N LEU A 262 -11.97 -8.34 -3.57
CA LEU A 262 -10.82 -7.84 -2.79
C LEU A 262 -9.86 -6.96 -3.62
N HIS A 263 -9.69 -7.28 -4.90
CA HIS A 263 -8.78 -6.58 -5.80
C HIS A 263 -9.47 -5.57 -6.73
N SER A 264 -10.78 -5.32 -6.53
CA SER A 264 -11.55 -4.30 -7.25
C SER A 264 -11.42 -2.92 -6.59
N GLY A 265 -12.05 -1.91 -7.19
CA GLY A 265 -12.18 -0.58 -6.59
C GLY A 265 -13.22 -0.50 -5.45
N ASP A 266 -14.03 -1.56 -5.28
CA ASP A 266 -15.17 -1.61 -4.34
C ASP A 266 -14.82 -2.41 -3.06
N ASP A 267 -13.54 -2.56 -2.74
CA ASP A 267 -13.06 -3.33 -1.59
C ASP A 267 -13.53 -2.78 -0.23
N ASN A 268 -13.84 -1.48 -0.13
CA ASN A 268 -14.43 -0.91 1.08
C ASN A 268 -15.83 -1.47 1.35
N CYS A 269 -16.66 -1.65 0.30
CA CYS A 269 -17.98 -2.27 0.47
C CYS A 269 -17.88 -3.73 0.94
N LEU A 270 -16.90 -4.47 0.41
CA LEU A 270 -16.63 -5.83 0.88
C LEU A 270 -16.18 -5.83 2.35
N TYR A 271 -15.38 -4.84 2.75
CA TYR A 271 -14.97 -4.69 4.15
C TYR A 271 -16.17 -4.55 5.07
N ASP A 272 -17.10 -3.64 4.74
CA ASP A 272 -18.28 -3.38 5.56
C ASP A 272 -19.19 -4.62 5.63
N ILE A 273 -19.43 -5.29 4.50
CA ILE A 273 -20.20 -6.54 4.46
C ILE A 273 -19.50 -7.65 5.26
N ALA A 274 -18.20 -7.81 5.12
CA ALA A 274 -17.45 -8.82 5.87
C ALA A 274 -17.52 -8.56 7.39
N ARG A 275 -17.46 -7.29 7.83
CA ARG A 275 -17.61 -6.92 9.25
C ARG A 275 -18.99 -7.28 9.78
N GLU A 276 -20.05 -7.07 9.00
CA GLU A 276 -21.42 -7.44 9.40
C GLU A 276 -21.58 -8.97 9.53
N VAL A 277 -20.99 -9.74 8.61
CA VAL A 277 -20.96 -11.20 8.68
C VAL A 277 -20.12 -11.69 9.87
N GLU A 278 -18.96 -11.07 10.15
CA GLU A 278 -18.13 -11.37 11.33
C GLU A 278 -18.93 -11.24 12.63
N GLU A 279 -19.69 -10.17 12.75
CA GLU A 279 -20.52 -9.87 13.93
C GLU A 279 -21.67 -10.85 14.07
N GLN A 280 -22.39 -11.11 12.97
CA GLN A 280 -23.54 -12.01 12.96
C GLN A 280 -23.16 -13.46 13.31
N LEU A 281 -21.99 -13.94 12.85
CA LEU A 281 -21.52 -15.30 13.05
C LEU A 281 -20.54 -15.46 14.21
N ASP A 282 -20.26 -14.40 14.97
CA ASP A 282 -19.26 -14.37 16.08
C ASP A 282 -17.90 -14.97 15.67
N LEU A 283 -17.41 -14.58 14.46
CA LEU A 283 -16.20 -15.16 13.88
C LEU A 283 -14.93 -14.84 14.66
N VAL A 284 -14.87 -13.69 15.34
CA VAL A 284 -13.73 -13.32 16.19
C VAL A 284 -13.48 -14.36 17.26
N LYS A 285 -14.53 -14.76 18.00
CA LYS A 285 -14.43 -15.78 19.05
C LYS A 285 -13.99 -17.13 18.48
N ARG A 286 -14.46 -17.47 17.30
CA ARG A 286 -14.10 -18.71 16.60
C ARG A 286 -12.62 -18.71 16.21
N PHE A 287 -12.15 -17.65 15.57
CA PHE A 287 -10.76 -17.57 15.10
C PHE A 287 -9.76 -17.43 16.23
N ASP A 288 -10.15 -16.86 17.35
CA ASP A 288 -9.33 -16.84 18.55
C ASP A 288 -9.03 -18.24 19.12
N SER A 289 -9.87 -19.22 18.84
CA SER A 289 -9.63 -20.60 19.26
C SER A 289 -8.67 -21.38 18.36
N LEU A 290 -8.38 -20.85 17.14
CA LEU A 290 -7.53 -21.52 16.15
C LEU A 290 -6.06 -21.17 16.32
N ASP A 291 -5.17 -22.02 15.84
CA ASP A 291 -3.75 -21.70 15.75
C ASP A 291 -3.50 -20.60 14.71
N VAL A 292 -2.51 -19.73 14.97
CA VAL A 292 -2.17 -18.64 14.06
C VAL A 292 -1.82 -19.16 12.66
N GLU A 293 -1.11 -20.29 12.56
CA GLU A 293 -0.70 -20.84 11.27
C GLU A 293 -1.89 -21.19 10.35
N GLU A 294 -3.04 -21.58 10.91
CA GLU A 294 -4.27 -21.83 10.16
C GLU A 294 -4.87 -20.53 9.57
N LEU A 295 -4.65 -19.40 10.23
CA LEU A 295 -5.19 -18.10 9.83
C LEU A 295 -4.32 -17.36 8.81
N LEU A 296 -3.01 -17.66 8.76
CA LEU A 296 -2.02 -16.86 8.01
C LEU A 296 -2.31 -16.74 6.50
N GLY A 297 -2.91 -17.77 5.92
CA GLY A 297 -3.16 -17.86 4.47
C GLY A 297 -4.48 -17.22 4.00
N SER A 298 -5.40 -16.89 4.92
CA SER A 298 -6.73 -16.41 4.58
C SER A 298 -6.84 -14.87 4.64
N GLU A 299 -7.53 -14.29 3.66
CA GLU A 299 -7.83 -12.86 3.61
C GLU A 299 -9.33 -12.57 3.40
N CYS A 300 -10.20 -13.58 3.60
CA CYS A 300 -11.64 -13.40 3.41
C CYS A 300 -12.23 -12.39 4.39
N PHE A 301 -11.73 -12.38 5.63
CA PHE A 301 -12.27 -11.55 6.71
C PHE A 301 -11.20 -10.64 7.34
N PRO A 302 -11.52 -9.35 7.58
CA PRO A 302 -10.64 -8.40 8.28
C PRO A 302 -10.24 -8.85 9.68
N CYS A 303 -11.18 -9.42 10.47
CA CYS A 303 -10.93 -9.83 11.87
C CYS A 303 -9.82 -10.89 12.02
N ILE A 304 -9.46 -11.60 10.96
CA ILE A 304 -8.33 -12.56 10.99
C ILE A 304 -7.03 -11.86 11.41
N ASN A 305 -6.77 -10.66 10.89
CA ASN A 305 -5.60 -9.89 11.29
C ASN A 305 -5.66 -9.48 12.77
N GLU A 306 -6.84 -9.08 13.23
CA GLU A 306 -7.05 -8.68 14.63
C GLU A 306 -6.84 -9.86 15.58
N CYS A 307 -7.33 -11.05 15.23
CA CYS A 307 -7.11 -12.28 16.02
C CYS A 307 -5.63 -12.68 16.06
N ILE A 308 -4.91 -12.60 14.94
CA ILE A 308 -3.47 -12.88 14.88
C ILE A 308 -2.69 -11.89 15.77
N LEU A 309 -2.96 -10.61 15.64
CA LEU A 309 -2.32 -9.54 16.42
C LEU A 309 -2.60 -9.71 17.91
N ARG A 310 -3.85 -9.98 18.28
CA ARG A 310 -4.25 -10.20 19.67
C ARG A 310 -3.48 -11.35 20.29
N LYS A 311 -3.34 -12.47 19.61
CA LYS A 311 -2.58 -13.62 20.12
C LYS A 311 -1.12 -13.26 20.37
N TYR A 312 -0.45 -12.66 19.41
CA TYR A 312 0.95 -12.27 19.57
C TYR A 312 1.15 -11.19 20.64
N MET A 313 0.24 -10.22 20.76
CA MET A 313 0.33 -9.21 21.83
C MET A 313 0.12 -9.81 23.22
N LEU A 314 -0.75 -10.81 23.35
CA LEU A 314 -0.88 -11.57 24.61
C LEU A 314 0.39 -12.37 24.90
N GLU A 315 0.95 -13.11 23.95
CA GLU A 315 2.21 -13.84 24.11
C GLU A 315 3.37 -12.90 24.51
N ILE A 316 3.42 -11.68 23.91
CA ILE A 316 4.39 -10.65 24.29
C ILE A 316 4.17 -10.19 25.73
N SER A 317 2.93 -9.94 26.13
CA SER A 317 2.60 -9.50 27.49
C SER A 317 2.94 -10.57 28.54
N ASP A 318 2.80 -11.84 28.18
CA ASP A 318 3.09 -12.98 29.04
C ASP A 318 4.57 -13.42 29.00
N ASP A 319 5.42 -12.69 28.26
CA ASP A 319 6.86 -12.98 28.07
C ASP A 319 7.16 -14.35 27.44
N VAL A 320 6.26 -14.81 26.57
CA VAL A 320 6.37 -16.09 25.84
C VAL A 320 6.50 -15.82 24.34
N ILE A 321 7.60 -15.18 23.92
CA ILE A 321 7.75 -14.66 22.56
C ILE A 321 8.46 -15.65 21.66
N LYS A 322 7.76 -16.13 20.66
CA LYS A 322 8.30 -16.90 19.53
C LYS A 322 8.65 -15.96 18.37
N THR A 323 9.81 -15.36 18.43
CA THR A 323 10.21 -14.31 17.48
C THR A 323 10.12 -14.74 16.02
N GLY A 324 10.49 -15.99 15.71
CA GLY A 324 10.40 -16.54 14.34
C GLY A 324 8.98 -16.60 13.81
N ASP A 325 8.02 -16.96 14.66
CA ASP A 325 6.60 -17.07 14.27
C ASP A 325 6.01 -15.68 13.97
N ILE A 326 6.33 -14.69 14.80
CA ILE A 326 5.90 -13.29 14.57
C ILE A 326 6.47 -12.75 13.25
N LEU A 327 7.77 -12.93 13.01
CA LEU A 327 8.41 -12.46 11.78
C LEU A 327 7.83 -13.13 10.53
N ASN A 328 7.58 -14.44 10.59
CA ASN A 328 6.93 -15.20 9.53
C ASN A 328 5.48 -14.71 9.28
N ALA A 329 4.73 -14.46 10.36
CA ALA A 329 3.36 -13.97 10.26
C ALA A 329 3.30 -12.59 9.59
N VAL A 330 4.14 -11.66 10.01
CA VAL A 330 4.24 -10.33 9.38
C VAL A 330 4.60 -10.46 7.91
N GLU A 331 5.58 -11.31 7.56
CA GLU A 331 5.99 -11.53 6.17
C GLU A 331 4.85 -12.06 5.30
N LYS A 332 4.09 -13.05 5.78
CA LYS A 332 2.94 -13.61 5.06
C LYS A 332 1.79 -12.60 4.95
N ARG A 333 1.47 -11.89 6.04
CA ARG A 333 0.31 -10.98 6.10
C ARG A 333 0.53 -9.67 5.32
N ARG A 334 1.74 -9.11 5.29
CA ARG A 334 2.03 -7.80 4.65
C ARG A 334 1.71 -7.73 3.15
N THR A 335 1.54 -8.88 2.49
CA THR A 335 1.17 -8.97 1.08
C THR A 335 -0.32 -9.03 0.84
N LEU A 336 -1.14 -9.24 1.88
CA LEU A 336 -2.59 -9.42 1.83
C LEU A 336 -3.33 -8.08 1.97
N LYS A 337 -4.58 -8.06 1.48
CA LYS A 337 -5.35 -6.83 1.31
C LYS A 337 -5.60 -6.06 2.61
N TRP A 338 -6.10 -6.75 3.63
CA TRP A 338 -6.51 -6.12 4.89
C TRP A 338 -5.35 -5.71 5.79
N TYR A 339 -4.10 -6.12 5.48
CA TYR A 339 -2.91 -5.72 6.25
C TYR A 339 -2.79 -4.21 6.41
N LYS A 340 -3.11 -3.44 5.37
CA LYS A 340 -2.97 -1.99 5.37
C LYS A 340 -3.78 -1.30 6.45
N ARG A 341 -4.91 -1.90 6.90
CA ARG A 341 -5.81 -1.33 7.90
C ARG A 341 -5.30 -1.49 9.33
N VAL A 342 -4.39 -2.42 9.54
CA VAL A 342 -3.81 -2.74 10.86
C VAL A 342 -2.28 -2.81 10.79
N ARG A 343 -1.68 -2.20 9.77
CA ARG A 343 -0.26 -2.35 9.47
C ARG A 343 0.63 -1.88 10.62
N TYR A 344 0.25 -0.82 11.31
CA TYR A 344 1.09 -0.26 12.38
C TYR A 344 1.17 -1.17 13.62
N TYR A 345 0.16 -1.98 13.84
CA TYR A 345 0.22 -3.03 14.86
C TYR A 345 1.20 -4.14 14.45
N PHE A 346 1.14 -4.58 13.18
CA PHE A 346 2.11 -5.56 12.65
C PHE A 346 3.53 -5.01 12.62
N ASP A 347 3.71 -3.77 12.17
CA ASP A 347 5.02 -3.10 12.14
C ASP A 347 5.60 -3.03 13.57
N GLY A 348 4.79 -2.72 14.57
CA GLY A 348 5.21 -2.69 15.97
C GLY A 348 5.64 -4.05 16.50
N ILE A 349 4.81 -5.10 16.40
CA ILE A 349 5.19 -6.43 16.88
C ILE A 349 6.38 -7.03 16.11
N PHE A 350 6.57 -6.64 14.85
CA PHE A 350 7.76 -6.98 14.08
C PHE A 350 9.03 -6.44 14.77
N HIS A 351 9.01 -5.18 15.19
CA HIS A 351 10.16 -4.59 15.88
C HIS A 351 10.33 -5.14 17.29
N VAL A 352 9.24 -5.48 17.98
CA VAL A 352 9.34 -6.21 19.25
C VAL A 352 10.06 -7.56 19.09
N ALA A 353 9.71 -8.31 18.03
CA ALA A 353 10.39 -9.58 17.74
C ALA A 353 11.88 -9.38 17.45
N GLN A 354 12.26 -8.29 16.75
CA GLN A 354 13.67 -7.95 16.52
C GLN A 354 14.39 -7.54 17.82
N MET A 355 13.74 -6.75 18.69
CA MET A 355 14.28 -6.38 20.00
C MET A 355 14.51 -7.63 20.84
N GLN A 356 13.57 -8.57 20.84
CA GLN A 356 13.70 -9.83 21.58
C GLN A 356 14.81 -10.73 21.01
N GLN A 357 14.98 -10.79 19.69
CA GLN A 357 16.12 -11.50 19.09
C GLN A 357 17.45 -10.88 19.52
N PHE A 358 17.52 -9.55 19.54
CA PHE A 358 18.70 -8.84 20.02
C PHE A 358 18.98 -9.14 21.49
N HIS A 359 17.95 -9.11 22.34
CA HIS A 359 18.06 -9.47 23.75
C HIS A 359 18.56 -10.91 23.93
N ASN A 360 17.98 -11.88 23.23
CA ASN A 360 18.38 -13.28 23.30
C ASN A 360 19.83 -13.51 22.88
N ALA A 361 20.31 -12.78 21.89
CA ALA A 361 21.72 -12.83 21.45
C ALA A 361 22.69 -12.21 22.48
N ASN A 362 22.20 -11.37 23.38
CA ASN A 362 23.00 -10.65 24.37
C ASN A 362 22.54 -10.90 25.81
N ILE A 363 21.83 -12.00 26.06
CA ILE A 363 21.22 -12.30 27.38
C ILE A 363 22.24 -12.37 28.51
N GLY A 364 23.50 -12.69 28.23
CA GLY A 364 24.61 -12.67 29.18
C GLY A 364 25.19 -11.28 29.45
N GLY A 365 24.68 -10.21 28.84
CA GLY A 365 25.21 -8.85 28.90
C GLY A 365 26.28 -8.56 27.86
N PHE A 366 26.89 -7.36 27.96
CA PHE A 366 27.85 -6.85 26.99
C PHE A 366 29.31 -7.10 27.49
N HIS A 367 30.01 -8.08 26.93
CA HIS A 367 31.26 -8.62 27.47
C HIS A 367 32.56 -7.96 26.97
N ILE A 368 32.48 -7.00 26.04
CA ILE A 368 33.66 -6.34 25.49
C ILE A 368 34.34 -5.50 26.58
N ALA A 369 35.65 -5.74 26.79
CA ALA A 369 36.43 -5.11 27.85
C ALA A 369 37.18 -3.84 27.44
N GLU A 370 37.29 -3.58 26.13
CA GLU A 370 38.03 -2.44 25.59
C GLU A 370 37.06 -1.40 25.01
N TYR A 371 37.08 -0.17 25.50
CA TYR A 371 36.10 0.87 25.09
C TYR A 371 36.08 1.13 23.58
N HIS A 372 37.23 1.11 22.89
CA HIS A 372 37.27 1.34 21.45
C HIS A 372 36.65 0.19 20.65
N LYS A 373 36.72 -1.07 21.11
CA LYS A 373 36.03 -2.19 20.53
C LYS A 373 34.54 -2.13 20.83
N PHE A 374 34.18 -1.70 22.04
CA PHE A 374 32.80 -1.49 22.46
C PHE A 374 32.12 -0.41 21.62
N TRP A 375 32.82 0.73 21.41
CA TRP A 375 32.38 1.80 20.49
C TRP A 375 32.12 1.28 19.07
N LYS A 376 33.07 0.52 18.53
CA LYS A 376 32.94 -0.08 17.19
C LYS A 376 31.77 -1.04 17.11
N GLU A 377 31.56 -1.87 18.15
CA GLU A 377 30.43 -2.81 18.19
C GLU A 377 29.10 -2.08 18.35
N TYR A 378 29.05 -0.97 19.10
CA TYR A 378 27.86 -0.11 19.11
C TYR A 378 27.53 0.38 17.69
N CYS A 379 28.51 0.90 16.99
CA CYS A 379 28.32 1.40 15.60
C CYS A 379 27.97 0.30 14.58
N ASN A 380 28.35 -0.97 14.84
CA ASN A 380 28.07 -2.06 13.91
C ASN A 380 26.79 -2.81 14.25
N ASN A 381 26.43 -2.92 15.51
CA ASN A 381 25.40 -3.83 15.97
C ASN A 381 24.50 -3.26 17.05
N TYR A 382 25.05 -2.73 18.18
CA TYR A 382 24.25 -2.39 19.34
C TYR A 382 23.24 -1.25 19.08
N TYR A 383 23.57 -0.28 18.21
CA TYR A 383 22.65 0.80 17.80
C TYR A 383 21.31 0.29 17.23
N LYS A 384 21.25 -0.96 16.77
CA LYS A 384 20.02 -1.55 16.22
C LYS A 384 18.90 -1.63 17.24
N MET A 385 19.25 -1.79 18.52
CA MET A 385 18.26 -1.77 19.58
C MET A 385 17.59 -0.39 19.71
N ASP A 386 18.37 0.68 19.58
CA ASP A 386 17.88 2.05 19.53
C ASP A 386 16.96 2.26 18.31
N TYR A 387 17.34 1.71 17.17
CA TYR A 387 16.55 1.74 15.92
C TYR A 387 15.21 0.98 16.07
N TYR A 388 15.20 -0.23 16.60
CA TYR A 388 13.98 -1.02 16.79
C TYR A 388 13.03 -0.35 17.77
N TYR A 389 13.56 0.21 18.84
CA TYR A 389 12.79 0.98 19.81
C TYR A 389 12.10 2.19 19.18
N ARG A 390 12.86 2.98 18.39
CA ARG A 390 12.30 4.14 17.67
C ARG A 390 11.20 3.70 16.69
N GLN A 391 11.45 2.67 15.89
CA GLN A 391 10.48 2.17 14.91
C GLN A 391 9.20 1.62 15.57
N PHE A 392 9.34 0.93 16.70
CA PHE A 392 8.17 0.50 17.46
C PHE A 392 7.31 1.69 17.89
N HIS A 393 7.91 2.70 18.51
CA HIS A 393 7.15 3.86 18.99
C HIS A 393 6.59 4.72 17.86
N ALA A 394 7.27 4.82 16.73
CA ALA A 394 6.72 5.46 15.54
C ALA A 394 5.48 4.72 15.02
N ALA A 395 5.51 3.38 15.00
CA ALA A 395 4.34 2.56 14.65
C ALA A 395 3.23 2.69 15.70
N PHE A 396 3.59 2.65 16.99
CA PHE A 396 2.66 2.83 18.10
C PHE A 396 1.92 4.16 18.03
N TYR A 397 2.65 5.27 17.84
CA TYR A 397 2.04 6.60 17.71
C TYR A 397 1.07 6.68 16.52
N LYS A 398 1.48 6.15 15.36
CA LYS A 398 0.63 6.11 14.15
C LYS A 398 -0.64 5.27 14.37
N SER A 399 -0.58 4.19 15.17
CA SER A 399 -1.75 3.35 15.46
C SER A 399 -2.83 4.07 16.30
N LEU A 400 -2.46 5.05 17.12
CA LEU A 400 -3.42 5.83 17.91
C LEU A 400 -4.42 6.64 17.05
N HIS A 401 -4.09 6.83 15.78
CA HIS A 401 -4.97 7.49 14.79
C HIS A 401 -5.81 6.48 13.99
N GLU A 402 -5.66 5.18 14.23
CA GLU A 402 -6.46 4.12 13.61
C GLU A 402 -7.58 3.68 14.57
N SER A 403 -8.77 3.43 14.03
CA SER A 403 -10.00 3.23 14.82
C SER A 403 -10.19 1.81 15.40
N SER A 404 -9.13 1.04 15.65
CA SER A 404 -9.27 -0.29 16.24
C SER A 404 -9.19 -0.27 17.77
N THR A 405 -10.32 -0.10 18.43
CA THR A 405 -10.41 -0.09 19.90
C THR A 405 -10.04 -1.44 20.55
N VAL A 406 -10.23 -2.55 19.83
CA VAL A 406 -9.99 -3.91 20.36
C VAL A 406 -8.50 -4.20 20.61
N LEU A 407 -7.61 -3.66 19.78
CA LEU A 407 -6.16 -3.90 19.89
C LEU A 407 -5.43 -2.86 20.75
N GLU A 408 -6.07 -1.71 21.01
CA GLU A 408 -5.40 -0.57 21.64
C GLU A 408 -4.84 -0.88 23.02
N ASP A 409 -5.62 -1.53 23.89
CA ASP A 409 -5.16 -1.85 25.25
C ASP A 409 -4.06 -2.92 25.27
N LEU A 410 -4.18 -3.91 24.38
CA LEU A 410 -3.13 -4.92 24.21
C LEU A 410 -1.84 -4.32 23.67
N TYR A 411 -1.95 -3.34 22.79
CA TYR A 411 -0.78 -2.67 22.24
C TYR A 411 -0.10 -1.75 23.26
N LYS A 412 -0.87 -1.14 24.18
CA LYS A 412 -0.31 -0.44 25.35
C LYS A 412 0.48 -1.39 26.26
N ASN A 413 -0.04 -2.61 26.52
CA ASN A 413 0.69 -3.63 27.27
C ASN A 413 1.96 -4.08 26.54
N THR A 414 1.90 -4.16 25.20
CA THR A 414 3.08 -4.42 24.35
C THR A 414 4.13 -3.32 24.50
N ALA A 415 3.69 -2.04 24.56
CA ALA A 415 4.60 -0.92 24.81
C ALA A 415 5.26 -1.00 26.20
N ASP A 416 4.54 -1.52 27.21
CA ASP A 416 5.11 -1.77 28.54
C ASP A 416 6.24 -2.80 28.49
N TYR A 417 6.07 -3.84 27.69
CA TYR A 417 7.12 -4.83 27.45
C TYR A 417 8.33 -4.23 26.74
N VAL A 418 8.11 -3.40 25.74
CA VAL A 418 9.18 -2.69 25.02
C VAL A 418 10.00 -1.82 25.96
N GLU A 419 9.36 -1.11 26.89
CA GLU A 419 10.06 -0.32 27.90
C GLU A 419 10.93 -1.17 28.83
N LYS A 420 10.47 -2.36 29.22
CA LYS A 420 11.30 -3.30 30.02
C LYS A 420 12.55 -3.71 29.25
N LEU A 421 12.42 -4.06 27.98
CA LEU A 421 13.57 -4.45 27.15
C LEU A 421 14.53 -3.28 26.91
N TYR A 422 14.00 -2.11 26.54
CA TYR A 422 14.85 -0.99 26.16
C TYR A 422 15.42 -0.26 27.36
N LYS A 423 14.56 0.28 28.24
CA LYS A 423 14.98 1.13 29.36
C LYS A 423 15.65 0.29 30.47
N ASN A 424 14.94 -0.77 30.95
CA ASN A 424 15.37 -1.46 32.17
C ASN A 424 16.51 -2.45 31.91
N TRP A 425 16.60 -3.01 30.71
CA TRP A 425 17.70 -3.90 30.35
C TRP A 425 18.76 -3.22 29.48
N TYR A 426 18.40 -2.82 28.24
CA TYR A 426 19.40 -2.37 27.27
C TYR A 426 20.13 -1.09 27.69
N LEU A 427 19.40 0.00 28.01
CA LEU A 427 20.04 1.26 28.42
C LEU A 427 20.79 1.10 29.75
N SER A 428 20.28 0.31 30.69
CA SER A 428 20.94 0.09 31.97
C SER A 428 22.22 -0.73 31.82
N GLU A 429 22.15 -1.91 31.19
CA GLU A 429 23.32 -2.78 31.00
C GLU A 429 24.37 -2.16 30.08
N LEU A 430 23.93 -1.59 28.96
CA LEU A 430 24.84 -0.92 28.02
C LEU A 430 25.48 0.31 28.63
N GLY A 431 24.67 1.15 29.31
CA GLY A 431 25.12 2.39 29.94
C GLY A 431 26.06 2.14 31.11
N SER A 432 25.74 1.17 31.97
CA SER A 432 26.61 0.74 33.08
C SER A 432 27.95 0.22 32.56
N LYS A 433 27.91 -0.66 31.56
CA LYS A 433 29.14 -1.19 30.96
C LYS A 433 29.98 -0.08 30.30
N TRP A 434 29.35 0.80 29.53
CA TRP A 434 30.04 1.93 28.90
C TRP A 434 30.65 2.87 29.92
N SER A 435 29.89 3.32 30.92
CA SER A 435 30.36 4.22 31.97
C SER A 435 31.57 3.65 32.73
N ASN A 436 31.55 2.34 33.02
CA ASN A 436 32.65 1.65 33.68
C ASN A 436 33.90 1.55 32.78
N LEU A 437 33.75 1.40 31.48
CA LEU A 437 34.86 1.28 30.54
C LEU A 437 35.57 2.62 30.32
N VAL A 438 34.82 3.73 30.30
CA VAL A 438 35.41 5.05 29.93
C VAL A 438 35.60 5.97 31.09
N GLY A 439 34.98 5.75 32.26
CA GLY A 439 34.96 6.70 33.37
C GLY A 439 36.32 7.12 33.80
N SER A 440 37.22 6.21 34.10
CA SER A 440 38.59 6.51 34.58
C SER A 440 39.45 7.21 33.51
N GLU A 441 39.22 7.00 32.24
CA GLU A 441 39.93 7.70 31.15
C GLU A 441 39.34 9.09 30.94
N MET A 442 38.04 9.25 30.94
CA MET A 442 37.39 10.54 30.76
C MET A 442 37.55 11.49 31.93
N GLU A 443 37.77 10.98 33.14
CA GLU A 443 38.16 11.83 34.28
C GLU A 443 39.54 12.48 34.13
N LYS A 444 40.44 11.91 33.30
CA LYS A 444 41.74 12.44 32.97
C LYS A 444 41.66 13.39 31.78
N ASP A 445 41.03 12.98 30.72
CA ASP A 445 40.77 13.71 29.49
C ASP A 445 39.45 13.25 28.86
N THR A 446 38.58 14.18 28.51
CA THR A 446 37.31 13.89 27.87
C THR A 446 37.44 13.27 26.47
N ARG A 447 38.61 13.41 25.84
CA ARG A 447 38.91 12.80 24.52
C ARG A 447 39.37 11.36 24.71
N LEU A 448 38.62 10.41 24.23
CA LEU A 448 38.96 8.99 24.29
C LEU A 448 39.99 8.63 23.20
N PRO A 449 41.22 8.21 23.55
CA PRO A 449 42.24 7.84 22.60
C PRO A 449 41.78 6.71 21.68
N GLY A 450 42.08 6.82 20.37
CA GLY A 450 41.68 5.80 19.37
C GLY A 450 40.24 5.94 18.84
N ILE A 451 39.45 6.89 19.34
CA ILE A 451 38.15 7.27 18.80
C ILE A 451 38.29 8.63 18.14
N ALA A 452 37.78 8.77 16.90
CA ALA A 452 37.79 10.04 16.20
C ALA A 452 36.98 11.10 16.97
N GLN A 453 37.47 12.31 17.06
CA GLN A 453 36.90 13.38 17.84
C GLN A 453 36.11 14.35 16.98
N GLN A 454 35.00 14.89 17.47
CA GLN A 454 34.19 15.89 16.78
C GLN A 454 34.97 17.20 16.58
N GLU A 455 35.86 17.56 17.50
CA GLU A 455 36.74 18.73 17.40
C GLU A 455 37.69 18.65 16.20
N ASP A 456 38.04 17.44 15.77
CA ASP A 456 38.90 17.22 14.60
C ASP A 456 38.08 17.10 13.29
N PHE A 457 36.75 17.32 13.33
CA PHE A 457 35.83 17.10 12.18
C PHE A 457 36.27 17.88 10.93
N TYR A 458 36.52 19.17 11.07
CA TYR A 458 36.88 19.99 9.90
C TYR A 458 38.22 19.54 9.29
N SER A 459 39.22 19.25 10.10
CA SER A 459 40.53 18.79 9.66
C SER A 459 40.52 17.39 9.06
N SER A 460 39.67 16.50 9.60
CA SER A 460 39.63 15.10 9.20
C SER A 460 38.71 14.82 8.02
N PHE A 461 37.57 15.50 7.89
CA PHE A 461 36.55 15.20 6.88
C PHE A 461 36.36 16.31 5.84
N VAL A 462 36.47 17.61 6.21
CA VAL A 462 36.21 18.70 5.28
C VAL A 462 37.48 19.10 4.51
N LYS A 463 38.56 19.38 5.21
CA LYS A 463 39.83 19.86 4.64
C LYS A 463 40.39 18.91 3.56
N PRO A 464 40.39 17.57 3.70
CA PRO A 464 40.90 16.68 2.66
C PRO A 464 40.15 16.77 1.34
N LEU A 465 38.85 17.08 1.36
CA LEU A 465 38.02 17.18 0.15
C LEU A 465 38.25 18.50 -0.61
N LEU A 466 38.74 19.55 0.08
CA LEU A 466 39.04 20.85 -0.52
C LEU A 466 40.31 20.83 -1.38
N SER A 467 41.27 19.95 -1.09
CA SER A 467 42.53 19.82 -1.85
C SER A 467 42.31 19.45 -3.31
N GLY A 468 41.16 18.91 -3.69
CA GLY A 468 40.78 18.60 -5.06
C GLY A 468 40.06 19.75 -5.81
N GLY A 469 39.97 20.95 -5.24
CA GLY A 469 39.30 22.11 -5.85
C GLY A 469 37.77 22.01 -5.91
N SER A 470 37.18 21.05 -5.22
CA SER A 470 35.74 20.80 -5.19
C SER A 470 35.08 21.49 -3.99
N ARG A 471 33.89 22.05 -4.17
CA ARG A 471 33.06 22.56 -3.09
C ARG A 471 32.58 21.44 -2.19
N VAL A 472 32.60 21.67 -0.87
CA VAL A 472 32.09 20.75 0.14
C VAL A 472 30.84 21.36 0.80
N TYR A 473 29.77 20.59 0.88
CA TYR A 473 28.58 20.93 1.63
C TYR A 473 28.57 20.12 2.93
N VAL A 474 28.31 20.78 4.04
CA VAL A 474 28.18 20.15 5.36
C VAL A 474 26.78 20.40 5.88
N ILE A 475 26.00 19.35 6.04
CA ILE A 475 24.67 19.39 6.65
C ILE A 475 24.84 18.98 8.10
N ILE A 476 24.54 19.90 9.03
CA ILE A 476 24.55 19.62 10.46
C ILE A 476 23.11 19.54 10.91
N SER A 477 22.67 18.31 11.22
CA SER A 477 21.33 18.05 11.73
C SER A 477 21.38 17.93 13.24
N ASP A 478 20.79 18.92 13.92
CA ASP A 478 20.75 19.02 15.36
C ASP A 478 20.12 17.78 16.00
N ALA A 479 20.85 17.14 16.92
CA ALA A 479 20.48 15.93 17.62
C ALA A 479 20.29 14.68 16.73
N LEU A 480 20.94 14.58 15.55
CA LEU A 480 20.86 13.39 14.71
C LEU A 480 21.62 12.23 15.37
N ARG A 481 20.89 11.31 16.01
CA ARG A 481 21.46 10.09 16.63
C ARG A 481 22.15 9.20 15.59
N TYR A 482 23.12 8.40 16.05
CA TYR A 482 23.84 7.46 15.18
C TYR A 482 22.90 6.49 14.44
N GLU A 483 21.88 5.94 15.10
CA GLU A 483 20.94 5.00 14.48
C GLU A 483 20.11 5.66 13.35
N VAL A 484 19.70 6.92 13.54
CA VAL A 484 19.00 7.71 12.50
C VAL A 484 19.93 8.00 11.32
N GLY A 485 21.21 8.33 11.63
CA GLY A 485 22.26 8.51 10.63
C GLY A 485 22.53 7.22 9.85
N ALA A 486 22.54 6.07 10.52
CA ALA A 486 22.72 4.76 9.87
C ALA A 486 21.58 4.45 8.88
N GLU A 487 20.34 4.67 9.28
CA GLU A 487 19.17 4.53 8.38
C GLU A 487 19.24 5.49 7.19
N LEU A 488 19.58 6.77 7.44
CA LEU A 488 19.76 7.76 6.37
C LEU A 488 20.85 7.32 5.39
N CYS A 489 21.98 6.81 5.89
CA CYS A 489 23.07 6.34 5.05
C CYS A 489 22.64 5.17 4.15
N GLU A 490 21.91 4.19 4.70
CA GLU A 490 21.37 3.06 3.96
C GLU A 490 20.38 3.52 2.88
N ALA A 491 19.46 4.42 3.21
CA ALA A 491 18.55 5.04 2.26
C ALA A 491 19.28 5.79 1.13
N LEU A 492 20.33 6.55 1.46
CA LEU A 492 21.12 7.24 0.44
C LEU A 492 21.90 6.27 -0.46
N GLN A 493 22.36 5.15 0.06
CA GLN A 493 23.01 4.12 -0.76
C GLN A 493 22.04 3.44 -1.72
N SER A 494 20.83 3.08 -1.26
CA SER A 494 19.86 2.31 -2.03
C SER A 494 19.04 3.15 -3.00
N GLU A 495 18.77 4.43 -2.70
CA GLU A 495 17.86 5.27 -3.48
C GLU A 495 18.56 6.29 -4.39
N SER A 496 19.85 6.55 -4.21
CA SER A 496 20.56 7.58 -4.96
C SER A 496 21.64 7.01 -5.90
N LYS A 497 22.03 7.80 -6.91
CA LYS A 497 23.15 7.46 -7.81
C LYS A 497 24.51 7.72 -7.15
N GLY A 498 24.55 8.38 -5.99
CA GLY A 498 25.74 8.64 -5.20
C GLY A 498 26.21 7.42 -4.42
N THR A 499 27.37 7.56 -3.78
CA THR A 499 27.87 6.62 -2.77
C THR A 499 27.79 7.28 -1.41
N ALA A 500 27.33 6.56 -0.40
CA ALA A 500 27.31 7.01 0.99
C ALA A 500 28.14 6.07 1.85
N LYS A 501 28.85 6.62 2.83
CA LYS A 501 29.57 5.85 3.85
C LYS A 501 29.33 6.51 5.19
N ILE A 502 29.13 5.71 6.22
CA ILE A 502 28.99 6.21 7.58
C ILE A 502 30.23 5.86 8.40
N SER A 503 30.65 6.81 9.20
CA SER A 503 31.60 6.67 10.29
C SER A 503 31.06 7.37 11.52
N SER A 504 31.83 7.40 12.63
CA SER A 504 31.39 8.02 13.86
C SER A 504 32.51 8.87 14.45
N VAL A 505 32.13 9.92 15.17
CA VAL A 505 33.02 10.72 16.01
C VAL A 505 32.42 10.83 17.41
N GLN A 506 33.28 10.97 18.41
CA GLN A 506 32.90 11.28 19.77
C GLN A 506 32.45 12.73 19.87
N ALA A 507 31.23 12.99 20.37
CA ALA A 507 30.75 14.35 20.62
C ALA A 507 31.64 15.10 21.63
N ALA A 508 31.73 16.41 21.47
CA ALA A 508 32.31 17.30 22.47
C ALA A 508 31.55 17.17 23.80
N VAL A 509 32.24 17.33 24.90
CA VAL A 509 31.66 17.19 26.26
C VAL A 509 31.48 18.55 26.90
N PRO A 510 30.31 18.88 27.46
CA PRO A 510 29.03 18.12 27.42
C PRO A 510 28.47 18.08 26.01
N SER A 511 27.75 16.96 25.71
CA SER A 511 27.19 16.70 24.39
C SER A 511 25.93 17.54 24.14
N VAL A 512 26.09 18.81 23.93
CA VAL A 512 25.03 19.80 23.72
C VAL A 512 25.35 20.73 22.57
N THR A 513 24.31 21.36 22.00
CA THR A 513 24.37 22.20 20.81
C THR A 513 25.52 23.25 20.84
N LYS A 514 25.71 23.97 21.95
CA LYS A 514 26.75 25.01 22.01
C LYS A 514 28.18 24.49 21.89
N PHE A 515 28.46 23.27 22.40
CA PHE A 515 29.77 22.65 22.29
C PHE A 515 29.95 21.91 20.97
N GLY A 516 28.97 21.11 20.57
CA GLY A 516 29.01 20.35 19.33
C GLY A 516 29.10 21.24 18.09
N MET A 517 28.27 22.30 18.04
CA MET A 517 28.29 23.24 16.91
C MET A 517 29.62 23.97 16.79
N ALA A 518 30.27 24.27 17.93
CA ALA A 518 31.62 24.89 17.94
C ALA A 518 32.70 23.90 17.48
N ALA A 519 32.65 22.67 17.95
CA ALA A 519 33.58 21.59 17.61
C ALA A 519 33.62 21.27 16.11
N LEU A 520 32.48 21.42 15.42
CA LEU A 520 32.35 21.18 13.97
C LEU A 520 32.92 22.30 13.08
N LEU A 521 33.20 23.46 13.65
CA LEU A 521 33.81 24.61 12.92
C LEU A 521 35.32 24.44 12.75
N PRO A 522 35.94 25.06 11.74
CA PRO A 522 37.37 25.15 11.67
C PRO A 522 37.88 26.02 12.82
N HIS A 523 38.86 25.53 13.56
CA HIS A 523 39.49 26.24 14.68
C HIS A 523 40.90 25.71 14.95
N THR A 524 41.69 26.52 15.61
CA THR A 524 42.98 26.14 16.20
C THR A 524 42.78 25.87 17.69
N ARG A 525 41.88 26.63 18.32
CA ARG A 525 41.60 26.53 19.75
C ARG A 525 40.17 26.86 20.07
N LEU A 526 39.51 25.99 20.85
CA LEU A 526 38.22 26.27 21.50
C LEU A 526 38.50 26.88 22.90
N GLN A 527 37.65 27.82 23.29
CA GLN A 527 37.72 28.47 24.59
C GLN A 527 36.34 28.64 25.17
N LEU A 528 36.21 28.53 26.48
CA LEU A 528 34.98 28.83 27.20
C LEU A 528 35.14 30.21 27.88
N SER A 529 34.21 31.13 27.62
CA SER A 529 34.14 32.42 28.31
C SER A 529 33.56 32.27 29.73
N GLU A 530 33.66 33.33 30.54
CA GLU A 530 33.12 33.33 31.91
C GLU A 530 31.58 33.15 31.93
N ASP A 531 30.88 33.59 30.90
CA ASP A 531 29.43 33.44 30.71
C ASP A 531 29.05 32.15 29.95
N ILE A 532 29.91 31.15 29.97
CA ILE A 532 29.72 29.80 29.42
C ILE A 532 29.40 29.79 27.91
N LYS A 533 29.96 30.70 27.13
CA LYS A 533 29.93 30.73 25.68
C LYS A 533 31.19 30.10 25.10
N VAL A 534 31.03 29.29 24.07
CA VAL A 534 32.16 28.66 23.39
C VAL A 534 32.65 29.59 22.28
N LEU A 535 33.95 29.85 22.31
CA LEU A 535 34.65 30.72 21.34
C LEU A 535 35.57 29.84 20.48
N CYS A 536 35.58 30.08 19.17
CA CYS A 536 36.58 29.56 18.23
C CYS A 536 37.62 30.65 17.94
N ASP A 537 38.87 30.44 18.37
CA ASP A 537 39.97 31.39 18.19
C ASP A 537 39.63 32.85 18.63
N GLY A 538 38.79 32.98 19.68
CA GLY A 538 38.30 34.23 20.23
C GLY A 538 36.99 34.77 19.67
N GLU A 539 36.46 34.17 18.58
CA GLU A 539 35.19 34.55 17.96
C GLU A 539 34.02 33.73 18.52
N SER A 540 32.85 34.36 18.71
CA SER A 540 31.64 33.71 19.19
C SER A 540 31.08 32.71 18.17
N THR A 541 30.69 31.54 18.64
CA THR A 541 30.05 30.50 17.83
C THR A 541 28.51 30.55 17.84
N GLU A 542 27.91 31.52 18.56
CA GLU A 542 26.49 31.69 18.70
C GLU A 542 25.84 32.21 17.41
N GLY A 543 24.88 31.50 16.89
CA GLY A 543 24.10 31.89 15.70
C GLY A 543 24.86 31.72 14.39
N THR A 544 24.07 31.61 13.32
CA THR A 544 24.58 31.31 11.98
C THR A 544 25.53 32.40 11.43
N ALA A 545 25.28 33.68 11.76
CA ALA A 545 26.10 34.78 11.28
C ALA A 545 27.54 34.76 11.85
N ASN A 546 27.71 34.42 13.12
CA ASN A 546 29.02 34.30 13.73
C ASN A 546 29.78 33.07 13.21
N ARG A 547 29.07 31.97 13.01
CA ARG A 547 29.66 30.76 12.37
C ARG A 547 30.09 31.04 10.93
N GLU A 548 29.32 31.85 10.17
CA GLU A 548 29.74 32.31 8.83
C GLU A 548 31.03 33.14 8.89
N LYS A 549 31.20 34.03 9.88
CA LYS A 549 32.45 34.78 10.08
C LYS A 549 33.66 33.87 10.31
N ILE A 550 33.48 32.85 11.19
CA ILE A 550 34.53 31.85 11.45
C ILE A 550 34.92 31.11 10.18
N LEU A 551 33.96 30.65 9.40
CA LEU A 551 34.19 29.97 8.12
C LEU A 551 34.92 30.90 7.12
N ASN A 552 34.57 32.19 7.09
CA ASN A 552 35.16 33.18 6.21
C ASN A 552 36.61 33.58 6.61
N PHE A 553 36.97 33.37 7.86
CA PHE A 553 38.36 33.56 8.30
C PHE A 553 39.32 32.59 7.58
N PHE A 554 38.84 31.34 7.33
CA PHE A 554 39.64 30.32 6.63
C PHE A 554 39.58 30.47 5.10
N HIS A 555 38.47 30.95 4.56
CA HIS A 555 38.33 31.25 3.13
C HIS A 555 37.15 32.22 2.93
N ALA A 556 37.46 33.41 2.40
CA ALA A 556 36.46 34.43 2.11
C ALA A 556 35.41 33.93 1.10
N GLY A 557 34.12 34.10 1.44
CA GLY A 557 33.01 33.67 0.64
C GLY A 557 32.40 32.32 1.06
N ASN A 558 32.96 31.67 2.09
CA ASN A 558 32.29 30.52 2.72
C ASN A 558 30.94 30.91 3.33
N VAL A 559 29.99 29.98 3.37
CA VAL A 559 28.59 30.26 3.73
C VAL A 559 28.15 29.40 4.91
N ALA A 560 27.45 30.01 5.84
CA ALA A 560 26.65 29.35 6.85
C ALA A 560 25.18 29.77 6.69
N ILE A 561 24.27 28.83 6.55
CA ILE A 561 22.86 29.09 6.29
C ILE A 561 21.97 28.07 6.99
N THR A 562 20.78 28.49 7.42
CA THR A 562 19.80 27.52 7.94
C THR A 562 19.05 26.82 6.80
N TYR A 563 18.64 25.57 7.01
CA TYR A 563 17.81 24.82 6.08
C TYR A 563 16.54 25.60 5.71
N ARG A 564 15.85 26.18 6.69
CA ARG A 564 14.65 26.99 6.46
C ARG A 564 14.87 28.16 5.54
N THR A 565 15.98 28.92 5.78
CA THR A 565 16.33 30.04 4.90
C THR A 565 16.63 29.57 3.49
N LEU A 566 17.34 28.44 3.34
CA LEU A 566 17.68 27.91 2.02
C LEU A 566 16.42 27.50 1.23
N LEU A 567 15.39 27.00 1.90
CA LEU A 567 14.11 26.63 1.27
C LEU A 567 13.35 27.86 0.72
N THR A 568 13.44 29.02 1.35
CA THR A 568 12.74 30.23 0.88
C THR A 568 13.40 30.89 -0.33
N MET A 569 14.63 30.54 -0.64
CA MET A 569 15.39 31.12 -1.76
C MET A 569 15.03 30.47 -3.09
N LYS A 570 15.02 31.24 -4.18
CA LYS A 570 14.94 30.71 -5.56
C LYS A 570 16.28 30.07 -5.96
N GLN A 571 16.25 29.21 -6.96
CA GLN A 571 17.45 28.51 -7.47
C GLN A 571 18.58 29.52 -7.85
N SER A 572 18.25 30.63 -8.50
CA SER A 572 19.23 31.67 -8.87
C SER A 572 19.88 32.32 -7.64
N GLU A 573 19.09 32.57 -6.59
CA GLU A 573 19.56 33.18 -5.33
C GLU A 573 20.46 32.20 -4.59
N ARG A 574 20.12 30.93 -4.53
CA ARG A 574 20.96 29.87 -3.95
C ARG A 574 22.31 29.80 -4.65
N ARG A 575 22.36 29.83 -5.99
CA ARG A 575 23.58 29.79 -6.78
C ARG A 575 24.46 31.03 -6.56
N GLU A 576 23.85 32.20 -6.50
CA GLU A 576 24.60 33.44 -6.26
C GLU A 576 25.16 33.48 -4.85
N LYS A 577 24.38 33.08 -3.81
CA LYS A 577 24.84 33.01 -2.41
C LYS A 577 26.09 32.16 -2.22
N ILE A 578 26.21 31.06 -2.96
CA ILE A 578 27.35 30.11 -2.80
C ILE A 578 28.43 30.27 -3.84
N LYS A 579 28.36 31.26 -4.72
CA LYS A 579 29.22 31.38 -5.92
C LYS A 579 30.71 31.31 -5.62
N SER A 580 31.15 32.01 -4.60
CA SER A 580 32.55 32.07 -4.16
C SER A 580 32.91 31.05 -3.06
N ALA A 581 31.92 30.32 -2.53
CA ALA A 581 32.11 29.43 -1.40
C ALA A 581 32.88 28.16 -1.79
N GLN A 582 33.87 27.79 -1.01
CA GLN A 582 34.48 26.45 -1.01
C GLN A 582 33.76 25.52 -0.04
N VAL A 583 33.27 26.05 1.06
CA VAL A 583 32.53 25.31 2.09
C VAL A 583 31.19 25.97 2.34
N VAL A 584 30.15 25.18 2.40
CA VAL A 584 28.77 25.61 2.72
C VAL A 584 28.24 24.78 3.87
N TYR A 585 28.03 25.41 5.03
CA TYR A 585 27.38 24.78 6.19
C TYR A 585 25.90 25.06 6.17
N ILE A 586 25.09 24.00 6.31
CA ILE A 586 23.63 24.04 6.32
C ILE A 586 23.15 23.47 7.64
N TYR A 587 22.55 24.32 8.47
CA TYR A 587 22.06 23.97 9.78
C TYR A 587 20.60 23.51 9.68
N HIS A 588 20.32 22.27 10.08
CA HIS A 588 19.04 21.63 10.08
C HIS A 588 18.65 21.32 11.53
N ASN A 589 17.44 21.71 11.96
CA ASN A 589 16.98 21.53 13.33
C ASN A 589 15.51 21.09 13.33
N THR A 590 15.26 19.82 13.05
CA THR A 590 13.91 19.23 13.09
C THR A 590 13.77 18.35 14.33
N ILE A 591 14.80 17.56 14.67
CA ILE A 591 14.75 16.59 15.77
C ILE A 591 14.79 17.32 17.10
N ASP A 592 15.82 18.14 17.34
CA ASP A 592 15.99 18.87 18.60
C ASP A 592 14.84 19.84 18.86
N ALA A 593 14.35 20.54 17.83
CA ALA A 593 13.22 21.45 17.95
C ALA A 593 11.91 20.77 18.38
N ALA A 594 11.75 19.47 18.10
CA ALA A 594 10.63 18.67 18.59
C ALA A 594 10.89 18.15 20.01
N GLY A 595 12.08 17.62 20.27
CA GLY A 595 12.45 16.98 21.53
C GLY A 595 12.58 17.93 22.73
N ASP A 596 13.12 19.12 22.51
CA ASP A 596 13.41 20.10 23.58
C ASP A 596 12.16 20.74 24.21
N LYS A 597 11.00 20.56 23.61
CA LYS A 597 9.73 21.12 24.11
C LYS A 597 8.88 20.05 24.78
N PRO A 598 8.50 20.22 26.05
CA PRO A 598 7.63 19.26 26.75
C PRO A 598 6.30 18.95 26.06
N ALA A 599 5.83 19.84 25.18
CA ALA A 599 4.60 19.68 24.44
C ALA A 599 4.74 18.82 23.16
N THR A 600 5.96 18.54 22.70
CA THR A 600 6.24 17.84 21.46
C THR A 600 7.35 16.76 21.61
N GLU A 601 7.85 16.55 22.84
CA GLU A 601 8.92 15.53 23.07
C GLU A 601 8.46 14.10 22.74
N ASP A 602 7.18 13.83 22.79
CA ASP A 602 6.55 12.56 22.40
C ASP A 602 6.59 12.32 20.87
N GLN A 603 6.76 13.37 20.08
CA GLN A 603 6.84 13.33 18.61
C GLN A 603 8.29 13.27 18.10
N VAL A 604 9.28 13.13 18.97
CA VAL A 604 10.70 13.16 18.57
C VAL A 604 11.05 12.06 17.56
N PHE A 605 10.40 10.92 17.61
CA PHE A 605 10.65 9.82 16.67
C PHE A 605 10.03 10.07 15.29
N ASP A 606 8.87 10.72 15.22
CA ASP A 606 8.33 11.22 13.94
C ASP A 606 9.21 12.33 13.36
N ALA A 607 9.78 13.18 14.22
CA ALA A 607 10.76 14.20 13.80
C ALA A 607 12.04 13.57 13.24
N CYS A 608 12.46 12.39 13.70
CA CYS A 608 13.57 11.63 13.11
C CYS A 608 13.24 11.18 11.67
N ASP A 609 12.07 10.61 11.44
CA ASP A 609 11.59 10.18 10.11
C ASP A 609 11.47 11.38 9.16
N GLN A 610 10.95 12.50 9.67
CA GLN A 610 10.87 13.76 8.94
C GLN A 610 12.27 14.28 8.57
N ALA A 611 13.22 14.26 9.50
CA ALA A 611 14.61 14.70 9.27
C ALA A 611 15.28 13.87 8.17
N ILE A 612 15.11 12.56 8.16
CA ILE A 612 15.62 11.69 7.08
C ILE A 612 15.05 12.14 5.72
N SER A 613 13.74 12.38 5.64
CA SER A 613 13.08 12.83 4.42
C SER A 613 13.58 14.22 3.97
N GLU A 614 13.68 15.16 4.88
CA GLU A 614 14.16 16.53 4.62
C GLU A 614 15.60 16.55 4.15
N ILE A 615 16.49 15.77 4.78
CA ILE A 615 17.90 15.69 4.40
C ILE A 615 18.06 15.04 3.02
N LYS A 616 17.30 14.00 2.71
CA LYS A 616 17.27 13.39 1.36
C LYS A 616 16.86 14.41 0.30
N ASN A 617 15.84 15.22 0.56
CA ASN A 617 15.38 16.28 -0.34
C ASN A 617 16.42 17.41 -0.47
N LEU A 618 17.06 17.78 0.63
CA LEU A 618 18.15 18.76 0.64
C LEU A 618 19.34 18.28 -0.21
N ILE A 619 19.74 17.02 -0.09
CA ILE A 619 20.79 16.43 -0.93
C ILE A 619 20.42 16.50 -2.41
N ARG A 620 19.16 16.14 -2.77
CA ARG A 620 18.67 16.27 -4.16
C ARG A 620 18.76 17.71 -4.66
N MET A 621 18.38 18.69 -3.83
CA MET A 621 18.49 20.13 -4.14
C MET A 621 19.95 20.55 -4.34
N ILE A 622 20.84 20.16 -3.45
CA ILE A 622 22.29 20.46 -3.54
C ILE A 622 22.87 19.88 -4.83
N VAL A 623 22.56 18.66 -5.16
CA VAL A 623 23.07 17.99 -6.37
C VAL A 623 22.53 18.64 -7.65
N ASN A 624 21.23 18.85 -7.74
CA ASN A 624 20.55 19.26 -8.98
C ASN A 624 20.63 20.78 -9.22
N GLU A 625 20.56 21.57 -8.15
CA GLU A 625 20.44 23.03 -8.27
C GLU A 625 21.72 23.77 -7.90
N MET A 626 22.55 23.22 -7.01
CA MET A 626 23.73 23.88 -6.48
C MET A 626 25.03 23.19 -6.90
N SER A 627 24.98 22.24 -7.83
CA SER A 627 26.11 21.50 -8.39
C SER A 627 27.00 20.80 -7.34
N GLY A 628 26.36 20.28 -6.28
CA GLY A 628 27.03 19.58 -5.20
C GLY A 628 27.58 18.22 -5.64
N THR A 629 28.80 17.91 -5.24
CA THR A 629 29.46 16.63 -5.47
C THR A 629 29.82 15.94 -4.16
N ASN A 630 30.42 16.67 -3.24
CA ASN A 630 30.81 16.18 -1.92
C ASN A 630 29.88 16.77 -0.86
N ILE A 631 29.16 15.94 -0.16
CA ILE A 631 28.24 16.34 0.90
C ILE A 631 28.57 15.51 2.14
N ILE A 632 28.74 16.16 3.27
CA ILE A 632 28.95 15.53 4.56
C ILE A 632 27.71 15.82 5.40
N ILE A 633 27.14 14.80 6.04
CA ILE A 633 26.05 14.94 6.98
C ILE A 633 26.55 14.51 8.35
N THR A 634 26.32 15.32 9.38
CA THR A 634 26.68 15.03 10.75
C THR A 634 25.72 15.69 11.73
N ALA A 635 25.98 15.53 13.02
CA ALA A 635 25.25 16.14 14.11
C ALA A 635 26.20 16.84 15.08
N ASP A 636 25.65 17.68 15.90
CA ASP A 636 26.36 18.30 17.04
C ASP A 636 26.36 17.40 18.28
N HIS A 637 25.27 16.62 18.50
CA HIS A 637 25.16 15.61 19.54
C HIS A 637 24.07 14.59 19.16
N GLY A 638 23.91 13.53 19.96
CA GLY A 638 22.72 12.67 19.96
C GLY A 638 21.83 12.95 21.19
N PHE A 639 20.94 12.06 21.53
CA PHE A 639 20.01 12.21 22.65
C PHE A 639 19.61 10.88 23.30
N LEU A 640 19.21 10.93 24.56
CA LEU A 640 18.48 9.88 25.24
C LEU A 640 16.99 10.19 25.22
N TYR A 641 16.19 9.17 24.97
CA TYR A 641 14.74 9.27 25.02
C TYR A 641 14.13 8.01 25.65
N SER A 642 13.14 8.19 26.52
CA SER A 642 12.30 7.12 27.04
C SER A 642 10.84 7.54 26.93
N TYR A 643 9.98 6.66 26.38
CA TYR A 643 8.56 6.98 26.15
C TYR A 643 7.79 7.15 27.48
N LYS A 644 8.04 6.27 28.46
CA LYS A 644 7.38 6.36 29.75
C LYS A 644 8.01 7.42 30.66
N PRO A 645 7.21 8.05 31.54
CA PRO A 645 7.72 8.90 32.59
C PRO A 645 8.79 8.21 33.45
N LEU A 646 9.75 8.98 33.86
CA LEU A 646 10.87 8.48 34.68
C LEU A 646 10.43 8.20 36.11
N GLU A 647 10.88 7.09 36.65
CA GLU A 647 10.76 6.75 38.06
C GLU A 647 11.75 7.57 38.93
N GLU A 648 11.59 7.59 40.25
CA GLU A 648 12.49 8.29 41.13
C GLU A 648 13.91 7.70 41.13
N SER A 649 14.04 6.39 40.89
CA SER A 649 15.32 5.70 40.73
C SER A 649 16.12 6.15 39.52
N ASP A 650 15.45 6.71 38.50
CA ASP A 650 16.09 7.22 37.30
C ASP A 650 16.63 8.65 37.45
N LYS A 651 16.54 9.23 38.66
CA LYS A 651 16.78 10.65 38.93
C LYS A 651 17.87 10.81 39.99
N ALA A 652 18.83 11.69 39.73
CA ALA A 652 19.86 12.11 40.64
C ALA A 652 19.56 13.50 41.24
N GLU A 653 19.88 13.70 42.52
CA GLU A 653 19.74 15.01 43.17
C GLU A 653 20.91 15.94 42.79
N LYS A 654 20.60 17.22 42.52
CA LYS A 654 21.63 18.26 42.28
C LYS A 654 22.60 18.43 43.45
N SER A 655 22.15 18.09 44.67
CA SER A 655 22.91 18.13 45.92
C SER A 655 24.12 17.19 45.94
N PHE A 656 24.18 16.25 44.98
CA PHE A 656 25.37 15.40 44.83
C PHE A 656 26.62 16.19 44.40
N VAL A 657 26.50 17.40 43.83
CA VAL A 657 27.59 18.30 43.46
C VAL A 657 27.70 19.38 44.54
N SER A 658 28.84 19.44 45.20
CA SER A 658 29.16 20.46 46.23
C SER A 658 29.96 21.63 45.62
N GLY A 659 29.65 22.88 46.01
CA GLY A 659 30.37 24.06 45.61
C GLY A 659 29.53 24.95 44.67
N ASN A 660 30.23 25.82 43.88
CA ASN A 660 29.57 26.78 43.03
C ASN A 660 29.17 26.18 41.67
N ILE A 661 27.85 25.98 41.50
CA ILE A 661 27.23 25.48 40.25
C ILE A 661 27.02 26.71 39.36
N ILE A 662 27.53 26.63 38.10
CA ILE A 662 27.42 27.64 37.07
C ILE A 662 26.22 27.38 36.17
N GLU A 663 26.05 26.11 35.74
CA GLU A 663 24.95 25.68 34.87
C GLU A 663 24.43 24.32 35.31
N LEU A 664 23.11 24.17 35.35
CA LEU A 664 22.44 22.94 35.74
C LEU A 664 21.48 22.50 34.64
N GLU A 665 21.76 21.33 34.06
CA GLU A 665 20.93 20.70 33.08
C GLU A 665 20.58 19.24 33.50
N ARG A 666 19.71 18.58 32.75
CA ARG A 666 19.21 17.25 33.16
C ARG A 666 20.23 16.12 33.00
N ARG A 667 21.27 16.33 32.20
CA ARG A 667 22.34 15.35 31.93
C ARG A 667 23.72 15.81 32.33
N TYR A 668 23.85 17.07 32.73
CA TYR A 668 25.16 17.61 33.17
C TYR A 668 25.00 18.79 34.11
N ILE A 669 26.05 19.02 34.88
CA ILE A 669 26.25 20.22 35.68
C ILE A 669 27.61 20.77 35.34
N ILE A 670 27.67 22.05 34.97
CA ILE A 670 28.96 22.77 34.91
C ILE A 670 29.18 23.49 36.24
N ALA A 671 30.30 23.24 36.88
CA ALA A 671 30.67 23.87 38.14
C ALA A 671 32.13 24.23 38.16
N ASP A 672 32.55 25.00 39.18
CA ASP A 672 33.95 25.28 39.42
C ASP A 672 34.79 24.00 39.51
N GLY A 673 35.97 23.97 38.93
CA GLY A 673 36.83 22.79 38.89
C GLY A 673 37.30 22.29 40.27
N SER A 674 37.16 23.11 41.31
CA SER A 674 37.36 22.67 42.69
C SER A 674 36.20 21.88 43.32
N CYS A 675 35.03 21.86 42.64
CA CYS A 675 33.86 21.12 43.12
C CYS A 675 34.08 19.61 43.06
N THR A 676 33.41 18.92 43.97
CA THR A 676 33.37 17.44 44.04
C THR A 676 31.95 16.92 43.87
N ALA A 677 31.82 15.73 43.38
CA ALA A 677 30.52 15.07 43.25
C ALA A 677 30.54 13.66 43.81
N GLU A 678 29.41 13.24 44.33
CA GLU A 678 29.11 11.83 44.69
C GLU A 678 28.23 11.21 43.59
N HIS A 679 28.51 9.97 43.20
CA HIS A 679 27.73 9.23 42.19
C HIS A 679 27.64 9.86 40.80
N MET A 680 28.54 10.74 40.44
CA MET A 680 28.70 11.38 39.13
C MET A 680 30.15 11.35 38.66
N LEU A 681 30.36 11.22 37.38
CA LEU A 681 31.69 11.40 36.79
C LEU A 681 32.04 12.91 36.71
N ARG A 682 33.25 13.21 37.13
CA ARG A 682 33.83 14.54 37.02
C ARG A 682 34.73 14.62 35.79
N LEU A 683 34.31 15.35 34.80
CA LEU A 683 34.98 15.47 33.51
C LEU A 683 35.68 16.84 33.40
N PRO A 684 37.00 16.91 33.12
CA PRO A 684 37.72 18.17 32.98
C PRO A 684 37.33 18.85 31.65
N MET A 685 37.23 20.18 31.64
CA MET A 685 36.95 20.95 30.44
C MET A 685 38.25 21.41 29.75
N THR A 686 39.21 20.49 29.61
CA THR A 686 40.53 20.76 29.02
C THR A 686 40.44 21.11 27.54
N ASN A 687 39.50 20.52 26.83
CA ASN A 687 39.25 20.74 25.41
C ASN A 687 38.84 22.19 25.08
N VAL A 688 38.21 22.91 26.01
CA VAL A 688 37.85 24.33 25.87
C VAL A 688 38.68 25.24 26.76
N HIS A 689 39.83 24.75 27.24
CA HIS A 689 40.79 25.49 28.08
C HIS A 689 40.12 26.23 29.24
N SER A 690 39.30 25.57 29.98
CA SER A 690 38.54 26.10 31.11
C SER A 690 38.95 25.45 32.43
N ASN A 691 38.85 26.20 33.52
CA ASN A 691 39.01 25.67 34.88
C ASN A 691 37.73 25.07 35.46
N PHE A 692 36.62 25.09 34.71
CA PHE A 692 35.38 24.44 35.11
C PHE A 692 35.47 22.93 34.90
N ALA A 693 34.55 22.20 35.53
CA ALA A 693 34.36 20.78 35.31
C ALA A 693 32.90 20.48 34.97
N VAL A 694 32.69 19.45 34.18
CA VAL A 694 31.36 18.89 33.89
C VAL A 694 31.14 17.71 34.81
N PHE A 695 30.04 17.69 35.49
CA PHE A 695 29.56 16.53 36.26
C PHE A 695 28.38 15.88 35.53
N THR A 696 28.52 14.63 35.17
CA THR A 696 27.48 13.88 34.46
C THR A 696 27.12 12.64 35.24
N PRO A 697 25.81 12.31 35.35
CA PRO A 697 25.37 11.06 35.95
C PRO A 697 25.78 9.86 35.09
N LEU A 698 25.95 8.74 35.71
CA LEU A 698 26.19 7.45 35.05
C LEU A 698 24.93 7.01 34.28
N GLU A 699 25.12 6.10 33.31
CA GLU A 699 24.04 5.43 32.61
C GLU A 699 23.04 6.38 31.97
N ASN A 700 21.73 6.07 32.14
CA ASN A 700 20.61 6.85 31.63
C ASN A 700 19.95 7.75 32.69
N ILE A 701 20.61 7.99 33.83
CA ILE A 701 20.08 8.79 34.96
C ILE A 701 19.95 10.28 34.55
N ARG A 702 18.88 10.94 35.04
CA ARG A 702 18.63 12.39 34.81
C ARG A 702 18.78 13.15 36.12
N ILE A 703 19.31 14.34 36.05
CA ILE A 703 19.43 15.24 37.20
C ILE A 703 18.11 15.96 37.41
N LYS A 704 17.61 16.00 38.65
CA LYS A 704 16.39 16.73 39.01
C LYS A 704 16.54 18.22 38.75
N LYS A 705 15.70 18.73 37.86
CA LYS A 705 15.59 20.15 37.51
C LYS A 705 14.10 20.51 37.44
N GLN A 706 13.73 21.68 37.94
CA GLN A 706 12.33 22.15 37.81
C GLN A 706 11.90 22.32 36.35
N GLY A 707 10.65 21.99 36.04
CA GLY A 707 10.06 22.06 34.70
C GLY A 707 9.71 20.69 34.11
N GLY A 708 8.86 20.66 33.09
CA GLY A 708 8.53 19.47 32.30
C GLY A 708 9.63 19.07 31.32
N GLY A 709 9.42 17.98 30.57
CA GLY A 709 10.38 17.52 29.54
C GLY A 709 11.58 16.81 30.14
N MET A 710 11.40 15.58 30.61
CA MET A 710 12.51 14.74 31.13
C MET A 710 12.76 13.51 30.27
N ASN A 711 11.89 13.24 29.32
CA ASN A 711 11.99 12.06 28.49
C ASN A 711 13.03 12.21 27.39
N TYR A 712 13.08 13.38 26.73
CA TYR A 712 14.13 13.77 25.81
C TYR A 712 15.21 14.56 26.55
N VAL A 713 16.45 14.12 26.47
CA VAL A 713 17.60 14.78 27.11
C VAL A 713 18.89 14.49 26.36
N HIS A 714 19.84 15.41 26.49
CA HIS A 714 21.19 15.31 25.95
C HIS A 714 22.20 16.03 26.87
N GLY A 715 23.50 15.83 26.67
CA GLY A 715 24.56 16.51 27.45
C GLY A 715 25.42 15.56 28.27
N GLY A 716 25.07 14.28 28.38
CA GLY A 716 25.84 13.24 29.04
C GLY A 716 26.83 12.53 28.12
N ILE A 717 27.32 11.38 28.61
CA ILE A 717 28.33 10.56 27.93
C ILE A 717 27.80 9.23 27.44
N SER A 718 26.49 8.99 27.50
CA SER A 718 25.93 7.75 26.97
C SER A 718 26.24 7.61 25.47
N LEU A 719 26.28 6.37 24.97
CA LEU A 719 26.56 6.13 23.55
C LEU A 719 25.54 6.83 22.65
N GLN A 720 24.28 6.88 23.09
CA GLN A 720 23.19 7.56 22.37
C GLN A 720 23.38 9.08 22.26
N GLU A 721 24.08 9.70 23.23
CA GLU A 721 24.40 11.13 23.25
C GLU A 721 25.74 11.43 22.56
N SER A 722 26.74 10.53 22.73
CA SER A 722 28.13 10.76 22.39
C SER A 722 28.55 10.24 21.01
N VAL A 723 27.87 9.20 20.47
CA VAL A 723 28.23 8.67 19.15
C VAL A 723 27.54 9.48 18.07
N VAL A 724 28.29 10.38 17.47
CA VAL A 724 27.77 11.25 16.39
C VAL A 724 28.08 10.65 15.02
N PRO A 725 27.09 10.51 14.13
CA PRO A 725 27.32 9.99 12.78
C PRO A 725 28.05 11.01 11.91
N VAL A 726 28.96 10.54 11.04
CA VAL A 726 29.52 11.30 9.93
C VAL A 726 29.26 10.50 8.65
N ILE A 727 28.38 11.02 7.80
CA ILE A 727 28.00 10.39 6.54
C ILE A 727 28.67 11.17 5.41
N GLU A 728 29.56 10.51 4.70
CA GLU A 728 30.21 11.06 3.51
C GLU A 728 29.41 10.62 2.26
N PHE A 729 28.68 11.55 1.66
CA PHE A 729 27.96 11.34 0.41
C PHE A 729 28.68 11.96 -0.77
N LYS A 730 28.96 11.15 -1.78
CA LYS A 730 29.57 11.59 -3.03
C LYS A 730 28.64 11.36 -4.21
N ASN A 731 28.20 12.42 -4.86
CA ASN A 731 27.43 12.33 -6.08
C ASN A 731 28.35 11.86 -7.24
N VAL A 732 27.99 10.75 -7.87
CA VAL A 732 28.76 10.14 -8.95
C VAL A 732 28.03 10.33 -10.27
N ARG A 733 28.69 10.98 -11.24
CA ARG A 733 28.09 11.23 -12.57
C ARG A 733 28.06 9.96 -13.42
N PRO A 734 26.99 9.74 -14.23
CA PRO A 734 26.97 8.67 -15.21
C PRO A 734 28.21 8.74 -16.13
N GLY A 735 28.81 7.55 -16.40
CA GLY A 735 30.01 7.45 -17.21
C GLY A 735 31.35 7.57 -16.45
N SER A 736 31.35 7.81 -15.14
CA SER A 736 32.57 7.74 -14.33
C SER A 736 32.89 6.27 -14.00
N LYS A 737 34.19 5.95 -13.78
CA LYS A 737 34.67 4.60 -13.43
C LYS A 737 34.01 4.00 -12.17
N ASN A 738 33.50 4.87 -11.28
CA ASN A 738 32.92 4.47 -9.99
C ASN A 738 31.39 4.56 -10.00
N PHE A 739 30.78 4.78 -11.16
CA PHE A 739 29.32 4.82 -11.28
C PHE A 739 28.74 3.41 -11.24
N VAL A 740 27.92 3.17 -10.25
CA VAL A 740 27.11 1.94 -10.14
C VAL A 740 25.65 2.37 -10.05
N ASP A 741 24.87 2.01 -11.03
CA ASP A 741 23.44 2.33 -11.03
C ASP A 741 22.69 1.51 -9.98
N VAL A 742 21.63 2.08 -9.44
CA VAL A 742 20.72 1.35 -8.54
C VAL A 742 19.96 0.32 -9.37
N LYS A 743 20.02 -0.92 -8.96
CA LYS A 743 19.31 -2.04 -9.59
C LYS A 743 18.25 -2.56 -8.63
N LYS A 744 17.06 -2.82 -9.16
CA LYS A 744 16.08 -3.60 -8.41
C LYS A 744 16.53 -5.05 -8.32
N VAL A 745 16.30 -5.66 -7.18
CA VAL A 745 16.59 -7.08 -7.00
C VAL A 745 15.75 -7.92 -7.98
N GLU A 746 16.31 -8.99 -8.51
CA GLU A 746 15.63 -9.88 -9.45
C GLU A 746 15.02 -11.09 -8.71
N LEU A 747 13.81 -11.47 -9.12
CA LEU A 747 13.11 -12.66 -8.65
C LEU A 747 13.10 -13.72 -9.75
N GLN A 748 13.43 -14.97 -9.42
CA GLN A 748 13.52 -16.09 -10.34
C GLN A 748 12.71 -17.29 -9.83
N LEU A 749 11.96 -17.93 -10.72
CA LEU A 749 11.32 -19.23 -10.42
C LEU A 749 12.39 -20.32 -10.30
N ILE A 750 12.39 -21.04 -9.17
CA ILE A 750 13.31 -22.18 -8.95
C ILE A 750 12.59 -23.54 -8.92
N SER A 751 11.27 -23.59 -8.82
CA SER A 751 10.51 -24.83 -8.95
C SER A 751 10.77 -25.48 -10.31
N PRO A 752 11.19 -26.76 -10.39
CA PRO A 752 11.48 -27.43 -11.65
C PRO A 752 10.20 -27.87 -12.39
N ILE A 753 9.08 -27.98 -11.67
CA ILE A 753 7.80 -28.47 -12.21
C ILE A 753 7.21 -27.41 -13.15
N ARG A 754 6.80 -27.84 -14.35
CA ARG A 754 6.13 -27.04 -15.38
C ARG A 754 4.73 -27.56 -15.71
N LYS A 755 4.23 -28.52 -14.92
CA LYS A 755 2.89 -29.11 -15.07
C LYS A 755 2.12 -28.93 -13.77
N ILE A 756 0.95 -28.37 -13.88
CA ILE A 756 0.01 -28.18 -12.77
C ILE A 756 -1.11 -29.21 -12.92
N SER A 757 -1.35 -29.98 -11.85
CA SER A 757 -2.37 -31.04 -11.81
C SER A 757 -3.43 -30.82 -10.73
N ASN A 758 -3.26 -29.82 -9.86
CA ASN A 758 -4.18 -29.49 -8.78
C ASN A 758 -4.61 -28.03 -8.90
N SER A 759 -5.86 -27.74 -8.51
CA SER A 759 -6.36 -26.36 -8.48
C SER A 759 -5.62 -25.46 -7.48
N ILE A 760 -5.12 -26.03 -6.38
CA ILE A 760 -4.28 -25.36 -5.40
C ILE A 760 -2.87 -25.94 -5.51
N PHE A 761 -1.89 -25.08 -5.72
CA PHE A 761 -0.47 -25.49 -5.87
C PHE A 761 0.47 -24.42 -5.33
N SER A 762 1.74 -24.75 -5.14
CA SER A 762 2.76 -23.81 -4.68
C SER A 762 3.98 -23.85 -5.59
N LEU A 763 4.60 -22.70 -5.79
CA LEU A 763 5.86 -22.53 -6.50
C LEU A 763 6.89 -21.83 -5.61
N ASN A 764 8.16 -22.16 -5.76
CA ASN A 764 9.26 -21.53 -5.06
C ASN A 764 9.96 -20.53 -5.96
N PHE A 765 10.18 -19.33 -5.41
CA PHE A 765 10.89 -18.25 -6.06
C PHE A 765 12.14 -17.89 -5.27
N TYR A 766 13.17 -17.46 -5.95
CA TYR A 766 14.46 -17.08 -5.37
C TYR A 766 14.80 -15.64 -5.72
N GLN A 767 15.12 -14.87 -4.70
CA GLN A 767 15.66 -13.54 -4.83
C GLN A 767 17.17 -13.65 -5.10
N LYS A 768 17.62 -13.27 -6.29
CA LYS A 768 19.00 -13.50 -6.77
C LYS A 768 20.08 -12.84 -5.93
N SER A 769 19.80 -11.66 -5.38
CA SER A 769 20.78 -10.90 -4.61
C SER A 769 20.17 -10.45 -3.29
N ALA A 770 20.96 -10.33 -2.25
CA ALA A 770 20.55 -9.63 -1.03
C ALA A 770 20.27 -8.15 -1.32
N VAL A 771 19.23 -7.60 -0.73
CA VAL A 771 18.95 -6.16 -0.77
C VAL A 771 19.99 -5.45 0.10
N GLY A 772 20.52 -4.35 -0.38
CA GLY A 772 21.52 -3.52 0.29
C GLY A 772 22.46 -2.85 -0.69
N GLY A 773 23.12 -1.82 -0.27
CA GLY A 773 24.00 -1.02 -1.12
C GLY A 773 23.27 -0.48 -2.34
N LYS A 774 23.64 -0.90 -3.54
CA LYS A 774 23.02 -0.49 -4.81
C LYS A 774 21.91 -1.44 -5.32
N ILE A 775 21.52 -2.41 -4.53
CA ILE A 775 20.42 -3.31 -4.83
C ILE A 775 19.23 -2.94 -3.98
N SER A 776 18.20 -2.37 -4.60
CA SER A 776 16.96 -1.99 -3.95
C SER A 776 15.94 -3.13 -3.97
N SER A 777 15.04 -3.14 -3.00
CA SER A 777 13.89 -4.04 -2.98
C SER A 777 12.97 -3.83 -4.19
N ALA A 778 12.20 -4.86 -4.53
CA ALA A 778 11.19 -4.81 -5.58
C ALA A 778 9.95 -5.59 -5.17
N THR A 779 8.79 -5.11 -5.58
CA THR A 779 7.52 -5.80 -5.38
C THR A 779 7.05 -6.39 -6.70
N TYR A 780 6.79 -7.69 -6.69
CA TYR A 780 6.35 -8.45 -7.86
C TYR A 780 4.90 -8.89 -7.70
N GLU A 781 4.15 -8.83 -8.78
CA GLU A 781 2.86 -9.48 -8.95
C GLU A 781 3.05 -10.72 -9.81
N ILE A 782 2.57 -11.87 -9.33
CA ILE A 782 2.78 -13.18 -9.96
C ILE A 782 1.43 -13.87 -10.13
N TYR A 783 1.16 -14.41 -11.32
CA TYR A 783 -0.07 -15.14 -11.61
C TYR A 783 0.08 -16.04 -12.84
N MET A 784 -0.82 -17.02 -12.96
CA MET A 784 -0.95 -17.81 -14.18
C MET A 784 -1.87 -17.10 -15.17
N ALA A 785 -1.51 -17.14 -16.47
CA ALA A 785 -2.30 -16.54 -17.55
C ALA A 785 -2.43 -17.51 -18.72
N ASP A 786 -3.46 -17.32 -19.55
CA ASP A 786 -3.58 -17.98 -20.85
C ASP A 786 -2.66 -17.35 -21.91
N ALA A 787 -2.74 -17.84 -23.14
CA ALA A 787 -1.93 -17.33 -24.25
C ALA A 787 -2.21 -15.85 -24.58
N SER A 788 -3.44 -15.35 -24.29
CA SER A 788 -3.85 -13.96 -24.49
C SER A 788 -3.35 -13.02 -23.37
N GLY A 789 -2.86 -13.57 -22.26
CA GLY A 789 -2.45 -12.82 -21.07
C GLY A 789 -3.57 -12.64 -20.04
N LYS A 790 -4.74 -13.26 -20.23
CA LYS A 790 -5.84 -13.20 -19.27
C LYS A 790 -5.51 -14.07 -18.05
N PRO A 791 -5.64 -13.56 -16.82
CA PRO A 791 -5.34 -14.33 -15.61
C PRO A 791 -6.27 -15.54 -15.43
N VAL A 792 -5.66 -16.71 -15.25
CA VAL A 792 -6.34 -17.99 -14.95
C VAL A 792 -6.06 -18.51 -13.54
N SER A 793 -5.37 -17.73 -12.72
CA SER A 793 -5.22 -17.94 -11.28
C SER A 793 -5.48 -16.64 -10.52
N ASP A 794 -5.49 -16.73 -9.20
CA ASP A 794 -5.34 -15.58 -8.33
C ASP A 794 -3.97 -14.89 -8.57
N LYS A 795 -3.89 -13.61 -8.20
CA LYS A 795 -2.66 -12.82 -8.29
C LYS A 795 -2.01 -12.75 -6.92
N LYS A 796 -0.74 -13.11 -6.85
CA LYS A 796 0.04 -13.07 -5.62
C LYS A 796 1.10 -11.97 -5.67
N THR A 797 1.27 -11.30 -4.53
CA THR A 797 2.31 -10.29 -4.36
C THR A 797 3.52 -10.91 -3.64
N VAL A 798 4.72 -10.68 -4.14
CA VAL A 798 5.98 -11.02 -3.48
C VAL A 798 6.77 -9.74 -3.30
N ILE A 799 7.18 -9.46 -2.06
CA ILE A 799 8.07 -8.35 -1.72
C ILE A 799 9.48 -8.92 -1.59
N ALA A 800 10.31 -8.70 -2.60
CA ALA A 800 11.69 -9.15 -2.63
C ALA A 800 12.57 -8.11 -1.93
N ASP A 801 12.70 -8.22 -0.62
CA ASP A 801 13.42 -7.28 0.27
C ASP A 801 14.39 -7.97 1.24
N LYS A 802 14.67 -9.25 1.03
CA LYS A 802 15.57 -10.02 1.90
C LYS A 802 16.98 -9.47 1.83
N THR A 803 17.54 -9.14 3.00
CA THR A 803 18.90 -8.61 3.17
C THR A 803 19.95 -9.67 3.51
N ASN A 804 19.53 -10.90 3.82
CA ASN A 804 20.43 -11.98 4.20
C ASN A 804 21.33 -12.40 3.03
N SER A 805 22.63 -12.57 3.30
CA SER A 805 23.60 -13.06 2.32
C SER A 805 23.44 -14.56 2.02
N ASN A 806 22.84 -15.34 2.93
CA ASN A 806 22.58 -16.74 2.75
C ASN A 806 21.46 -16.97 1.72
N ASP A 807 21.73 -17.76 0.69
CA ASP A 807 20.79 -18.01 -0.41
C ASP A 807 19.50 -18.71 0.05
N SER A 808 19.58 -19.61 1.03
CA SER A 808 18.43 -20.34 1.56
C SER A 808 17.40 -19.42 2.23
N GLU A 809 17.84 -18.28 2.79
CA GLU A 809 17.00 -17.29 3.44
C GLU A 809 16.29 -16.36 2.45
N ARG A 810 16.63 -16.41 1.16
CA ARG A 810 16.06 -15.59 0.11
C ARG A 810 15.07 -16.34 -0.79
N VAL A 811 14.52 -17.45 -0.31
CA VAL A 811 13.50 -18.23 -0.99
C VAL A 811 12.10 -17.85 -0.50
N PHE A 812 11.15 -17.73 -1.43
CA PHE A 812 9.74 -17.49 -1.18
C PHE A 812 8.91 -18.67 -1.69
N LYS A 813 8.09 -19.27 -0.84
CA LYS A 813 7.09 -20.25 -1.24
C LYS A 813 5.76 -19.53 -1.42
N VAL A 814 5.23 -19.53 -2.64
CA VAL A 814 4.00 -18.82 -3.01
C VAL A 814 2.94 -19.84 -3.42
N GLY A 815 1.79 -19.80 -2.74
CA GLY A 815 0.63 -20.62 -3.08
C GLY A 815 -0.27 -19.92 -4.08
N PHE A 816 -0.80 -20.69 -5.05
CA PHE A 816 -1.72 -20.20 -6.07
C PHE A 816 -2.99 -21.05 -6.07
N VAL A 817 -4.09 -20.41 -6.46
CA VAL A 817 -5.39 -21.03 -6.67
C VAL A 817 -5.81 -20.76 -8.13
N LEU A 818 -6.05 -21.82 -8.91
CA LEU A 818 -6.57 -21.70 -10.28
C LEU A 818 -8.02 -21.25 -10.24
N LYS A 819 -8.41 -20.42 -11.20
CA LYS A 819 -9.82 -20.02 -11.39
C LYS A 819 -10.70 -21.20 -11.80
N SER A 820 -11.98 -21.12 -11.47
CA SER A 820 -12.98 -22.12 -11.85
C SER A 820 -13.38 -21.99 -13.34
N ILE A 821 -12.46 -22.40 -14.21
CA ILE A 821 -12.63 -22.39 -15.67
C ILE A 821 -12.17 -23.73 -16.25
N THR A 822 -12.65 -24.06 -17.46
CA THR A 822 -12.17 -25.25 -18.18
C THR A 822 -10.77 -25.02 -18.75
N PHE A 823 -9.83 -25.92 -18.42
CA PHE A 823 -8.47 -25.86 -18.93
C PHE A 823 -8.26 -26.82 -20.08
N SER A 824 -7.70 -26.32 -21.18
CA SER A 824 -7.31 -27.15 -22.33
C SER A 824 -5.98 -27.85 -22.05
N LYS A 825 -5.92 -29.16 -22.29
CA LYS A 825 -4.67 -29.95 -22.16
C LYS A 825 -3.64 -29.68 -23.26
N THR A 826 -4.10 -29.07 -24.37
CA THR A 826 -3.27 -28.79 -25.56
C THR A 826 -2.81 -27.35 -25.64
N GLU A 827 -3.38 -26.47 -24.84
CA GLU A 827 -3.00 -25.07 -24.80
C GLU A 827 -1.84 -24.81 -23.81
N ALA A 828 -0.99 -23.85 -24.14
CA ALA A 828 0.05 -23.38 -23.24
C ALA A 828 -0.48 -22.28 -22.31
N TYR A 829 -0.15 -22.39 -21.05
CA TYR A 829 -0.38 -21.36 -20.03
C TYR A 829 0.95 -20.77 -19.60
N TYR A 830 0.92 -19.60 -19.00
CA TYR A 830 2.15 -18.89 -18.68
C TYR A 830 2.12 -18.37 -17.24
N LEU A 831 3.19 -18.63 -16.51
CA LEU A 831 3.46 -17.91 -15.27
C LEU A 831 4.01 -16.54 -15.63
N ILE A 832 3.30 -15.51 -15.23
CA ILE A 832 3.70 -14.12 -15.44
C ILE A 832 4.30 -13.58 -14.15
N ILE A 833 5.50 -13.02 -14.23
CA ILE A 833 6.16 -12.28 -13.18
C ILE A 833 6.26 -10.83 -13.66
N SER A 834 5.61 -9.91 -12.98
CA SER A 834 5.62 -8.48 -13.33
C SER A 834 5.98 -7.61 -12.14
N GLU A 835 6.69 -6.51 -12.36
CA GLU A 835 6.88 -5.49 -11.33
C GLU A 835 5.54 -4.82 -11.02
N LYS A 836 5.16 -4.78 -9.75
CA LYS A 836 3.86 -4.23 -9.34
C LYS A 836 3.71 -2.74 -9.65
N ASP A 837 4.78 -1.96 -9.46
CA ASP A 837 4.77 -0.50 -9.64
C ASP A 837 4.71 -0.08 -11.11
N THR A 838 5.51 -0.74 -11.95
CA THR A 838 5.67 -0.37 -13.38
C THR A 838 4.75 -1.16 -14.30
N LYS A 839 4.14 -2.26 -13.80
CA LYS A 839 3.39 -3.26 -14.59
C LYS A 839 4.24 -3.93 -15.67
N LYS A 840 5.56 -3.77 -15.64
CA LYS A 840 6.48 -4.38 -16.60
C LYS A 840 6.58 -5.88 -16.33
N ILE A 841 6.33 -6.69 -17.36
CA ILE A 841 6.57 -8.13 -17.32
C ILE A 841 8.08 -8.36 -17.33
N VAL A 842 8.55 -9.02 -16.27
CA VAL A 842 9.97 -9.38 -16.08
C VAL A 842 10.27 -10.75 -16.63
N ASP A 843 9.32 -11.69 -16.45
CA ASP A 843 9.48 -13.06 -16.94
C ASP A 843 8.11 -13.64 -17.34
N ARG A 844 8.14 -14.55 -18.34
CA ARG A 844 6.99 -15.29 -18.86
C ARG A 844 7.39 -16.73 -19.10
N ILE A 845 6.96 -17.62 -18.23
CA ILE A 845 7.41 -19.02 -18.21
C ILE A 845 6.26 -19.94 -18.58
N GLU A 846 6.45 -20.81 -19.55
CA GLU A 846 5.44 -21.74 -20.04
C GLU A 846 5.17 -22.88 -19.05
N PHE A 847 3.89 -23.21 -18.89
CA PHE A 847 3.35 -24.30 -18.09
C PHE A 847 2.25 -25.04 -18.86
N SER A 848 2.04 -26.30 -18.52
CA SER A 848 0.83 -27.04 -18.87
C SER A 848 -0.07 -27.20 -17.66
N ILE A 849 -1.38 -27.03 -17.85
CA ILE A 849 -2.39 -27.23 -16.80
C ILE A 849 -3.22 -28.47 -17.18
N ASN A 850 -3.26 -29.45 -16.30
CA ASN A 850 -4.02 -30.68 -16.49
C ASN A 850 -4.82 -31.00 -15.22
N VAL A 851 -5.76 -30.11 -14.91
CA VAL A 851 -6.72 -30.27 -13.81
C VAL A 851 -8.03 -30.75 -14.42
N ALA A 852 -8.56 -31.88 -13.96
CA ALA A 852 -9.91 -32.29 -14.27
C ALA A 852 -10.85 -31.56 -13.31
N PHE A 853 -11.40 -30.40 -13.72
CA PHE A 853 -12.64 -29.96 -13.12
C PHE A 853 -13.73 -30.87 -13.68
N THR A 854 -14.43 -31.61 -12.85
CA THR A 854 -15.67 -32.25 -13.21
C THR A 854 -16.67 -31.10 -13.43
N ASN A 855 -16.86 -30.71 -14.68
CA ASN A 855 -17.98 -29.86 -15.05
C ASN A 855 -19.27 -30.73 -14.96
N ASP A 856 -19.86 -30.80 -13.79
CA ASP A 856 -21.29 -31.24 -13.63
C ASP A 856 -22.26 -30.14 -14.15
N PHE A 857 -21.77 -29.20 -14.96
CA PHE A 857 -22.53 -28.05 -15.45
C PHE A 857 -22.96 -28.15 -16.93
N ASP A 858 -22.68 -29.23 -17.60
CA ASP A 858 -23.18 -29.50 -18.97
C ASP A 858 -24.49 -30.25 -18.90
N PHE A 859 -25.58 -29.54 -18.56
CA PHE A 859 -26.98 -29.94 -18.90
C PHE A 859 -27.85 -28.73 -19.20
#